data_d96e43d6ae3a3a44d41d80fadd6823d2
#
_entry.id   d96e43d6ae3a3a44d41d80fadd6823d2
#
_cell.length_a   1.000
_cell.length_b   1.000
_cell.length_c   1.000
_cell.angle_alpha   90.00
_cell.angle_beta   90.00
_cell.angle_gamma   90.00
#
_symmetry.space_group_name_H-M   'P 1'
#
loop_
_entity.id
_entity.type
_entity.pdbx_description
1 polymer ?
#
loop_
_entity_poly.entity_id
_entity_poly.type
_entity_poly.pdbx_seq_one_letter_code
_entity_poly.pdbx_strand_id
1 'polypeptide(L)'
;MTTQSTGWKSAFTAFLDRRALIMLFLGFSAGIPILLIFSSLSLWLGEAGIDKSAVTFFSWAALGYSFKFVWAPLVDELPVPFLTKKLGRRRAWLLIAQVLIICAISIMAFSNPALGQAYLYQMAVGAVLLGFSAATQDIVIDAYRIELAETQMQTVLAATYNAGYRIGMIIAGAGALFLAASLGTAKGNYIYSAWKITYLAMAAVMLIGILTTLVIREPQVNRVYKNYKRTDYYRLVAVFFVAVMGFVISYILSGTITESAKSQFEISDSLLLFCFEALRFIGSAVIAVLVGTLLVKMGAVNKQMAFETWIHPIADFFKRYGVKLALVLLLLIGFYRISDIIAGVISNVFYQDLNFTKEQIAEAVKIYGVIFSLVGGFLGGLLAQRMNIMKLMFVGAILASSTNLIFIGLVKSGQQLSDIEVLVGTQRYQVQSDEVGYWKIKVPSQILAQANEVKVTAKYQDDSLNAVVTTLPYLSSTQKPNNMQLLPVTSDNTVSLQEQNKSLVVRGQYFGHALNDAQKIIIQLDGQKFDANLDKTGIFSAAIPAQTLVYSASRNLVAEVLEHNQVISTSSHRYTVSNQVASTKNLDIDIQPLPAISAQSGDDVEITGKVIKPYSSLWLYFAIIVDNLASGLAGAAFIAFLSSLTSVSFTAVQYAIFSSLMTLTPKILGGYSGTIVSNIGYPQFFLMTTLIGLPILILVVWVAKLLKDHQNALIVNKDP
;
A
#
# COMPACT_ATOMS: atom_id res chain seq x y z
N MET A 1 -18.35 -33.35 9.64
CA MET A 1 -17.16 -33.52 10.48
C MET A 1 -17.48 -33.03 11.88
N THR A 2 -17.73 -33.95 12.79
CA THR A 2 -17.88 -33.66 14.21
C THR A 2 -16.52 -33.30 14.76
N THR A 3 -16.31 -32.02 15.04
CA THR A 3 -15.12 -31.55 15.75
C THR A 3 -15.16 -32.13 17.17
N GLN A 4 -14.32 -33.11 17.45
CA GLN A 4 -13.99 -33.42 18.83
C GLN A 4 -13.41 -32.16 19.46
N SER A 5 -14.06 -31.60 20.46
CA SER A 5 -13.58 -30.43 21.17
C SER A 5 -12.29 -30.80 21.90
N THR A 6 -11.17 -30.37 21.33
CA THR A 6 -9.87 -30.52 21.99
C THR A 6 -9.77 -29.54 23.16
N GLY A 7 -9.14 -29.99 24.26
CA GLY A 7 -8.91 -29.11 25.41
C GLY A 7 -8.00 -27.90 25.05
N TRP A 8 -8.07 -26.82 25.82
CA TRP A 8 -7.22 -25.63 25.61
C TRP A 8 -5.73 -25.96 25.59
N LYS A 9 -5.28 -26.91 26.39
CA LYS A 9 -3.87 -27.34 26.42
C LYS A 9 -3.43 -27.93 25.09
N SER A 10 -4.23 -28.75 24.44
CA SER A 10 -3.90 -29.31 23.12
C SER A 10 -4.00 -28.27 22.02
N ALA A 11 -4.88 -27.28 22.14
CA ALA A 11 -4.93 -26.15 21.21
C ALA A 11 -3.63 -25.30 21.26
N PHE A 12 -3.11 -25.03 22.46
CA PHE A 12 -1.82 -24.34 22.62
C PHE A 12 -0.64 -25.17 22.10
N THR A 13 -0.61 -26.47 22.35
CA THR A 13 0.48 -27.33 21.87
C THR A 13 0.51 -27.50 20.36
N ALA A 14 -0.60 -27.23 19.66
CA ALA A 14 -0.63 -27.23 18.20
C ALA A 14 0.36 -26.24 17.58
N PHE A 15 0.63 -25.09 18.22
CA PHE A 15 1.60 -24.11 17.76
C PHE A 15 3.07 -24.56 17.94
N LEU A 16 3.32 -25.57 18.75
CA LEU A 16 4.65 -26.18 18.94
C LEU A 16 4.88 -27.36 17.99
N ASP A 17 3.90 -27.71 17.17
CA ASP A 17 4.04 -28.75 16.15
C ASP A 17 5.17 -28.39 15.18
N ARG A 18 5.94 -29.40 14.77
CA ARG A 18 7.04 -29.22 13.81
C ARG A 18 6.58 -28.52 12.52
N ARG A 19 5.37 -28.81 12.05
CA ARG A 19 4.78 -28.21 10.85
C ARG A 19 4.55 -26.72 11.04
N ALA A 20 4.12 -26.27 12.20
CA ALA A 20 3.97 -24.86 12.54
C ALA A 20 5.32 -24.13 12.53
N LEU A 21 6.38 -24.74 13.08
CA LEU A 21 7.73 -24.17 13.04
C LEU A 21 8.30 -24.09 11.62
N ILE A 22 8.05 -25.09 10.79
CA ILE A 22 8.44 -25.06 9.37
C ILE A 22 7.78 -23.85 8.69
N MET A 23 6.49 -23.64 8.93
CA MET A 23 5.75 -22.51 8.35
C MET A 23 6.24 -21.16 8.84
N LEU A 24 6.72 -21.08 10.08
CA LEU A 24 7.37 -19.86 10.61
C LEU A 24 8.60 -19.48 9.78
N PHE A 25 9.50 -20.43 9.52
CA PHE A 25 10.72 -20.20 8.75
C PHE A 25 10.44 -19.94 7.26
N LEU A 26 9.49 -20.65 6.66
CA LEU A 26 9.08 -20.40 5.29
C LEU A 26 8.40 -19.04 5.14
N GLY A 27 7.57 -18.66 6.10
CA GLY A 27 6.98 -17.33 6.16
C GLY A 27 8.03 -16.22 6.26
N PHE A 28 9.05 -16.42 7.07
CA PHE A 28 10.19 -15.52 7.17
C PHE A 28 10.86 -15.30 5.81
N SER A 29 11.16 -16.37 5.10
CA SER A 29 11.72 -16.31 3.74
C SER A 29 10.80 -15.57 2.76
N ALA A 30 9.49 -15.78 2.86
CA ALA A 30 8.50 -15.12 2.00
C ALA A 30 8.35 -13.62 2.27
N GLY A 31 8.58 -13.17 3.51
CA GLY A 31 8.42 -11.77 3.93
C GLY A 31 9.58 -10.86 3.52
N ILE A 32 10.76 -11.40 3.23
CA ILE A 32 11.96 -10.62 2.89
C ILE A 32 11.81 -9.83 1.59
N PRO A 33 11.33 -10.40 0.46
CA PRO A 33 11.37 -9.72 -0.83
C PRO A 33 10.49 -8.48 -0.94
N ILE A 34 9.33 -8.46 -0.30
CA ILE A 34 8.29 -7.46 -0.56
C ILE A 34 8.75 -6.03 -0.27
N LEU A 35 9.43 -5.79 0.85
CA LEU A 35 9.90 -4.45 1.20
C LEU A 35 11.14 -4.02 0.41
N LEU A 36 11.93 -4.98 -0.09
CA LEU A 36 13.05 -4.71 -0.99
C LEU A 36 12.59 -4.23 -2.37
N ILE A 37 11.35 -4.53 -2.75
CA ILE A 37 10.72 -4.02 -3.98
C ILE A 37 10.05 -2.66 -3.73
N PHE A 38 9.45 -2.44 -2.56
CA PHE A 38 8.63 -1.27 -2.28
C PHE A 38 9.35 -0.21 -1.44
N SER A 39 9.26 -0.28 -0.12
CA SER A 39 9.69 0.82 0.74
C SER A 39 11.21 1.01 0.76
N SER A 40 11.97 -0.05 0.85
CA SER A 40 13.43 0.03 0.88
C SER A 40 14.01 0.51 -0.45
N LEU A 41 13.45 0.02 -1.57
CA LEU A 41 13.83 0.49 -2.89
C LEU A 41 13.45 1.94 -3.13
N SER A 42 12.28 2.37 -2.65
CA SER A 42 11.83 3.76 -2.76
C SER A 42 12.78 4.73 -2.05
N LEU A 43 13.27 4.34 -0.88
CA LEU A 43 14.24 5.13 -0.14
C LEU A 43 15.61 5.16 -0.82
N TRP A 44 16.08 4.03 -1.33
CA TRP A 44 17.32 3.98 -2.11
C TRP A 44 17.26 4.91 -3.32
N LEU A 45 16.20 4.79 -4.14
CA LEU A 45 16.01 5.65 -5.31
C LEU A 45 15.88 7.13 -4.94
N GLY A 46 15.16 7.43 -3.85
CA GLY A 46 15.02 8.78 -3.32
C GLY A 46 16.36 9.40 -2.88
N GLU A 47 17.21 8.65 -2.21
CA GLU A 47 18.56 9.09 -1.85
C GLU A 47 19.47 9.27 -3.08
N ALA A 48 19.31 8.43 -4.10
CA ALA A 48 20.03 8.55 -5.37
C ALA A 48 19.54 9.71 -6.26
N GLY A 49 18.51 10.44 -5.82
CA GLY A 49 17.97 11.58 -6.56
C GLY A 49 17.05 11.18 -7.73
N ILE A 50 16.51 9.97 -7.72
CA ILE A 50 15.65 9.45 -8.79
C ILE A 50 14.20 9.44 -8.31
N ASP A 51 13.33 10.08 -9.10
CA ASP A 51 11.89 10.00 -8.88
C ASP A 51 11.37 8.63 -9.33
N LYS A 52 10.79 7.90 -8.39
CA LYS A 52 10.19 6.58 -8.64
C LYS A 52 9.07 6.64 -9.68
N SER A 53 8.35 7.75 -9.79
CA SER A 53 7.29 7.96 -10.77
C SER A 53 7.81 7.99 -12.22
N ALA A 54 9.08 8.35 -12.41
CA ALA A 54 9.71 8.39 -13.72
C ALA A 54 10.01 6.99 -14.30
N VAL A 55 9.88 5.92 -13.50
CA VAL A 55 10.25 4.56 -13.90
C VAL A 55 9.08 3.61 -13.74
N THR A 56 8.28 3.51 -14.78
CA THR A 56 7.08 2.63 -14.84
C THR A 56 7.39 1.16 -14.64
N PHE A 57 8.60 0.69 -14.93
CA PHE A 57 9.00 -0.71 -14.77
C PHE A 57 8.97 -1.21 -13.32
N PHE A 58 9.15 -0.34 -12.34
CA PHE A 58 9.08 -0.74 -10.94
C PHE A 58 7.66 -1.12 -10.50
N SER A 59 6.63 -0.56 -11.13
CA SER A 59 5.25 -0.97 -10.88
C SER A 59 4.97 -2.39 -11.34
N TRP A 60 5.68 -2.89 -12.34
CA TRP A 60 5.54 -4.26 -12.85
C TRP A 60 6.00 -5.31 -11.84
N ALA A 61 6.91 -4.98 -10.94
CA ALA A 61 7.31 -5.88 -9.86
C ALA A 61 6.14 -6.28 -8.95
N ALA A 62 5.20 -5.36 -8.73
CA ALA A 62 3.99 -5.61 -7.94
C ALA A 62 3.00 -6.55 -8.64
N LEU A 63 3.00 -6.59 -9.97
CA LEU A 63 2.08 -7.43 -10.74
C LEU A 63 2.30 -8.93 -10.46
N GLY A 64 3.53 -9.34 -10.18
CA GLY A 64 3.84 -10.71 -9.82
C GLY A 64 2.97 -11.25 -8.69
N TYR A 65 2.79 -10.48 -7.63
CA TYR A 65 1.97 -10.88 -6.48
C TYR A 65 0.47 -10.96 -6.79
N SER A 66 -0.03 -10.08 -7.64
CA SER A 66 -1.46 -10.00 -7.96
C SER A 66 -1.90 -11.04 -8.99
N PHE A 67 -1.02 -11.38 -9.93
CA PHE A 67 -1.33 -12.24 -11.07
C PHE A 67 -0.60 -13.59 -11.05
N LYS A 68 -0.13 -14.01 -9.87
CA LYS A 68 0.58 -15.29 -9.70
C LYS A 68 -0.20 -16.52 -10.18
N PHE A 69 -1.52 -16.46 -10.22
CA PHE A 69 -2.37 -17.54 -10.72
C PHE A 69 -2.13 -17.87 -12.21
N VAL A 70 -1.56 -16.93 -12.97
CA VAL A 70 -1.29 -17.11 -14.41
C VAL A 70 -0.26 -18.23 -14.66
N TRP A 71 0.81 -18.31 -13.85
CA TRP A 71 1.84 -19.35 -13.98
C TRP A 71 1.80 -20.43 -12.90
N ALA A 72 0.92 -20.31 -11.92
CA ALA A 72 0.71 -21.35 -10.92
C ALA A 72 0.43 -22.75 -11.54
N PRO A 73 -0.29 -22.87 -12.68
CA PRO A 73 -0.45 -24.14 -13.36
C PRO A 73 0.87 -24.82 -13.73
N LEU A 74 1.89 -24.05 -14.10
CA LEU A 74 3.20 -24.59 -14.42
C LEU A 74 3.89 -25.19 -13.19
N VAL A 75 3.71 -24.56 -12.04
CA VAL A 75 4.23 -25.07 -10.76
C VAL A 75 3.60 -26.40 -10.36
N ASP A 76 2.32 -26.59 -10.66
CA ASP A 76 1.65 -27.86 -10.41
C ASP A 76 2.04 -28.98 -11.38
N GLU A 77 2.26 -28.67 -12.65
CA GLU A 77 2.47 -29.66 -13.71
C GLU A 77 3.93 -29.95 -14.02
N LEU A 78 4.81 -28.95 -13.96
CA LEU A 78 6.19 -29.10 -14.40
C LEU A 78 7.07 -29.75 -13.35
N PRO A 79 7.78 -30.84 -13.66
CA PRO A 79 8.90 -31.30 -12.86
C PRO A 79 10.13 -30.42 -13.13
N VAL A 80 10.92 -30.16 -12.10
CA VAL A 80 12.21 -29.49 -12.27
C VAL A 80 13.27 -30.54 -12.62
N PRO A 81 13.99 -30.39 -13.74
CA PRO A 81 15.00 -31.34 -14.15
C PRO A 81 16.03 -31.58 -13.01
N PHE A 82 16.35 -32.83 -12.73
CA PHE A 82 17.26 -33.33 -11.69
C PHE A 82 16.80 -33.10 -10.25
N LEU A 83 16.23 -31.93 -9.92
CA LEU A 83 15.87 -31.54 -8.54
C LEU A 83 14.63 -32.25 -8.05
N THR A 84 13.60 -32.42 -8.88
CA THR A 84 12.34 -33.09 -8.48
C THR A 84 12.59 -34.55 -8.06
N LYS A 85 13.52 -35.25 -8.69
CA LYS A 85 13.88 -36.62 -8.33
C LYS A 85 14.59 -36.71 -6.96
N LYS A 86 15.37 -35.68 -6.59
CA LYS A 86 16.16 -35.67 -5.34
C LYS A 86 15.38 -35.07 -4.17
N LEU A 87 14.66 -34.01 -4.39
CA LEU A 87 14.04 -33.21 -3.35
C LEU A 87 12.52 -33.37 -3.26
N GLY A 88 11.88 -33.80 -4.35
CA GLY A 88 10.44 -33.77 -4.49
C GLY A 88 9.98 -32.46 -5.21
N ARG A 89 8.73 -32.48 -5.64
CA ARG A 89 8.21 -31.42 -6.52
C ARG A 89 8.15 -30.07 -5.85
N ARG A 90 7.58 -29.97 -4.65
CA ARG A 90 7.41 -28.69 -3.96
C ARG A 90 8.74 -28.11 -3.50
N ARG A 91 9.59 -28.93 -2.95
CA ARG A 91 10.93 -28.49 -2.50
C ARG A 91 11.82 -28.06 -3.65
N ALA A 92 11.75 -28.74 -4.80
CA ALA A 92 12.50 -28.37 -6.00
C ALA A 92 12.10 -26.99 -6.53
N TRP A 93 10.80 -26.72 -6.66
CA TRP A 93 10.29 -25.41 -7.06
C TRP A 93 10.63 -24.33 -6.05
N LEU A 94 10.52 -24.64 -4.76
CA LEU A 94 10.84 -23.72 -3.68
C LEU A 94 12.32 -23.32 -3.71
N LEU A 95 13.21 -24.27 -3.90
CA LEU A 95 14.64 -24.02 -4.02
C LEU A 95 14.97 -23.12 -5.21
N ILE A 96 14.39 -23.38 -6.39
CA ILE A 96 14.60 -22.54 -7.57
C ILE A 96 14.08 -21.12 -7.33
N ALA A 97 12.89 -20.97 -6.79
CA ALA A 97 12.33 -19.65 -6.50
C ALA A 97 13.24 -18.87 -5.52
N GLN A 98 13.77 -19.51 -4.49
CA GLN A 98 14.67 -18.90 -3.52
C GLN A 98 16.02 -18.52 -4.12
N VAL A 99 16.59 -19.36 -4.98
CA VAL A 99 17.82 -19.05 -5.72
C VAL A 99 17.61 -17.85 -6.65
N LEU A 100 16.48 -17.80 -7.37
CA LEU A 100 16.14 -16.67 -8.22
C LEU A 100 15.93 -15.39 -7.43
N ILE A 101 15.35 -15.46 -6.24
CA ILE A 101 15.23 -14.32 -5.32
C ILE A 101 16.61 -13.77 -4.96
N ILE A 102 17.54 -14.63 -4.57
CA ILE A 102 18.90 -14.23 -4.26
C ILE A 102 19.60 -13.60 -5.46
N CYS A 103 19.45 -14.20 -6.65
CA CYS A 103 19.99 -13.62 -7.88
C CYS A 103 19.40 -12.25 -8.18
N ALA A 104 18.08 -12.09 -8.03
CA ALA A 104 17.39 -10.82 -8.28
C ALA A 104 17.85 -9.71 -7.31
N ILE A 105 17.94 -10.02 -6.03
CA ILE A 105 18.48 -9.09 -5.02
C ILE A 105 19.92 -8.71 -5.34
N SER A 106 20.72 -9.67 -5.77
CA SER A 106 22.12 -9.42 -6.15
C SER A 106 22.24 -8.53 -7.39
N ILE A 107 21.39 -8.74 -8.40
CA ILE A 107 21.31 -7.85 -9.59
C ILE A 107 20.99 -6.42 -9.15
N MET A 108 20.02 -6.24 -8.26
CA MET A 108 19.70 -4.92 -7.71
C MET A 108 20.87 -4.33 -6.92
N ALA A 109 21.54 -5.13 -6.11
CA ALA A 109 22.69 -4.70 -5.31
C ALA A 109 23.86 -4.18 -6.17
N PHE A 110 24.11 -4.81 -7.32
CA PHE A 110 25.16 -4.41 -8.26
C PHE A 110 24.74 -3.32 -9.27
N SER A 111 23.55 -2.76 -9.11
CA SER A 111 23.04 -1.68 -9.96
C SER A 111 23.09 -0.36 -9.20
N ASN A 112 23.99 0.55 -9.58
CA ASN A 112 23.98 1.91 -9.04
C ASN A 112 23.06 2.81 -9.90
N PRO A 113 21.86 3.17 -9.41
CA PRO A 113 20.92 3.94 -10.20
C PRO A 113 21.38 5.37 -10.50
N ALA A 114 22.33 5.90 -9.74
CA ALA A 114 22.88 7.24 -9.94
C ALA A 114 23.85 7.34 -11.13
N LEU A 115 24.37 6.21 -11.64
CA LEU A 115 25.36 6.19 -12.73
C LEU A 115 24.73 6.34 -14.13
N GLY A 116 23.42 6.29 -14.27
CA GLY A 116 22.75 6.49 -15.53
C GLY A 116 21.59 5.53 -15.81
N GLN A 117 20.96 5.72 -16.95
CA GLN A 117 19.74 5.03 -17.35
C GLN A 117 19.93 3.51 -17.50
N ALA A 118 21.09 3.05 -17.97
CA ALA A 118 21.38 1.63 -18.14
C ALA A 118 21.35 0.88 -16.81
N TYR A 119 21.94 1.45 -15.75
CA TYR A 119 21.93 0.87 -14.40
C TYR A 119 20.54 0.93 -13.76
N LEU A 120 19.77 1.97 -14.05
CA LEU A 120 18.40 2.08 -13.60
C LEU A 120 17.52 0.97 -14.23
N TYR A 121 17.68 0.70 -15.52
CA TYR A 121 17.01 -0.44 -16.17
C TYR A 121 17.46 -1.78 -15.60
N GLN A 122 18.74 -1.96 -15.33
CA GLN A 122 19.24 -3.18 -14.69
C GLN A 122 18.60 -3.39 -13.32
N MET A 123 18.49 -2.34 -12.51
CA MET A 123 17.80 -2.37 -11.22
C MET A 123 16.30 -2.71 -11.38
N ALA A 124 15.65 -2.12 -12.37
CA ALA A 124 14.25 -2.42 -12.68
C ALA A 124 14.05 -3.89 -13.10
N VAL A 125 14.93 -4.43 -13.92
CA VAL A 125 14.91 -5.87 -14.29
C VAL A 125 15.09 -6.73 -13.03
N GLY A 126 16.03 -6.39 -12.17
CA GLY A 126 16.22 -7.07 -10.88
C GLY A 126 14.98 -7.03 -10.00
N ALA A 127 14.32 -5.87 -9.90
CA ALA A 127 13.09 -5.70 -9.11
C ALA A 127 11.92 -6.51 -9.69
N VAL A 128 11.74 -6.54 -11.00
CA VAL A 128 10.71 -7.35 -11.67
C VAL A 128 10.99 -8.84 -11.46
N LEU A 129 12.22 -9.29 -11.65
CA LEU A 129 12.62 -10.67 -11.39
C LEU A 129 12.36 -11.04 -9.91
N LEU A 130 12.67 -10.15 -8.99
CA LEU A 130 12.41 -10.34 -7.56
C LEU A 130 10.91 -10.49 -7.28
N GLY A 131 10.07 -9.66 -7.88
CA GLY A 131 8.62 -9.73 -7.74
C GLY A 131 8.03 -11.05 -8.22
N PHE A 132 8.43 -11.51 -9.41
CA PHE A 132 7.95 -12.77 -9.97
C PHE A 132 8.51 -13.99 -9.23
N SER A 133 9.78 -13.97 -8.85
CA SER A 133 10.39 -15.05 -8.07
C SER A 133 9.79 -15.18 -6.67
N ALA A 134 9.53 -14.07 -6.00
CA ALA A 134 8.87 -14.03 -4.71
C ALA A 134 7.43 -14.52 -4.80
N ALA A 135 6.69 -14.13 -5.83
CA ALA A 135 5.33 -14.65 -6.07
C ALA A 135 5.35 -16.17 -6.35
N THR A 136 6.33 -16.65 -7.06
CA THR A 136 6.52 -18.10 -7.28
C THR A 136 6.81 -18.82 -5.98
N GLN A 137 7.67 -18.27 -5.12
CA GLN A 137 7.90 -18.79 -3.78
C GLN A 137 6.60 -18.88 -2.98
N ASP A 138 5.78 -17.81 -3.01
CA ASP A 138 4.49 -17.79 -2.32
C ASP A 138 3.54 -18.87 -2.83
N ILE A 139 3.45 -19.09 -4.14
CA ILE A 139 2.65 -20.19 -4.75
C ILE A 139 3.07 -21.53 -4.16
N VAL A 140 4.37 -21.79 -4.13
CA VAL A 140 4.91 -23.08 -3.68
C VAL A 140 4.72 -23.27 -2.18
N ILE A 141 4.96 -22.24 -1.37
CA ILE A 141 4.78 -22.30 0.09
C ILE A 141 3.30 -22.53 0.43
N ASP A 142 2.39 -21.83 -0.22
CA ASP A 142 0.96 -22.02 -0.01
C ASP A 142 0.52 -23.46 -0.34
N ALA A 143 0.98 -23.99 -1.47
CA ALA A 143 0.71 -25.36 -1.86
C ALA A 143 1.34 -26.37 -0.89
N TYR A 144 2.58 -26.13 -0.46
CA TYR A 144 3.26 -26.95 0.55
C TYR A 144 2.48 -26.98 1.87
N ARG A 145 2.04 -25.81 2.35
CA ARG A 145 1.25 -25.68 3.58
C ARG A 145 -0.04 -26.48 3.51
N ILE A 146 -0.78 -26.37 2.42
CA ILE A 146 -2.07 -27.06 2.23
C ILE A 146 -1.86 -28.57 2.20
N GLU A 147 -0.82 -29.06 1.52
CA GLU A 147 -0.49 -30.47 1.39
C GLU A 147 0.13 -31.05 2.69
N LEU A 148 0.62 -30.19 3.60
CA LEU A 148 1.35 -30.60 4.80
C LEU A 148 0.43 -31.10 5.93
N ALA A 149 -0.79 -30.59 6.02
CA ALA A 149 -1.67 -30.86 7.15
C ALA A 149 -3.16 -30.78 6.79
N GLU A 150 -3.98 -31.30 7.68
CA GLU A 150 -5.44 -31.28 7.61
C GLU A 150 -6.01 -29.86 7.78
N THR A 151 -7.27 -29.66 7.37
CA THR A 151 -7.97 -28.37 7.43
C THR A 151 -7.96 -27.75 8.83
N GLN A 152 -8.14 -28.55 9.87
CA GLN A 152 -8.14 -28.09 11.25
C GLN A 152 -6.82 -27.42 11.65
N MET A 153 -5.70 -27.91 11.12
CA MET A 153 -4.36 -27.39 11.39
C MET A 153 -4.01 -26.18 10.52
N GLN A 154 -4.73 -25.90 9.43
CA GLN A 154 -4.39 -24.85 8.46
C GLN A 154 -4.43 -23.46 9.08
N THR A 155 -5.34 -23.16 10.01
CA THR A 155 -5.39 -21.86 10.67
C THR A 155 -4.15 -21.63 11.55
N VAL A 156 -3.67 -22.66 12.25
CA VAL A 156 -2.42 -22.60 13.03
C VAL A 156 -1.23 -22.37 12.10
N LEU A 157 -1.14 -23.13 11.01
CA LEU A 157 -0.08 -22.99 10.02
C LEU A 157 -0.09 -21.61 9.35
N ALA A 158 -1.27 -21.07 9.04
CA ALA A 158 -1.42 -19.73 8.51
C ALA A 158 -0.96 -18.66 9.53
N ALA A 159 -1.28 -18.80 10.79
CA ALA A 159 -0.86 -17.88 11.85
C ALA A 159 0.67 -17.88 12.02
N THR A 160 1.31 -19.02 12.05
CA THR A 160 2.78 -19.12 12.15
C THR A 160 3.48 -18.63 10.88
N TYR A 161 2.91 -18.90 9.71
CA TYR A 161 3.39 -18.33 8.44
C TYR A 161 3.34 -16.81 8.46
N ASN A 162 2.23 -16.21 8.87
CA ASN A 162 2.10 -14.76 8.99
C ASN A 162 3.08 -14.17 10.01
N ALA A 163 3.31 -14.84 11.12
CA ALA A 163 4.31 -14.42 12.10
C ALA A 163 5.72 -14.36 11.46
N GLY A 164 6.12 -15.42 10.79
CA GLY A 164 7.39 -15.47 10.06
C GLY A 164 7.48 -14.39 8.98
N TYR A 165 6.42 -14.21 8.20
CA TYR A 165 6.31 -13.19 7.16
C TYR A 165 6.53 -11.78 7.71
N ARG A 166 5.92 -11.45 8.84
CA ARG A 166 6.07 -10.14 9.51
C ARG A 166 7.49 -9.93 10.04
N ILE A 167 8.10 -10.96 10.61
CA ILE A 167 9.50 -10.90 11.03
C ILE A 167 10.43 -10.65 9.84
N GLY A 168 10.21 -11.34 8.73
CA GLY A 168 10.95 -11.12 7.47
C GLY A 168 10.78 -9.69 6.95
N MET A 169 9.57 -9.15 6.96
CA MET A 169 9.29 -7.77 6.58
C MET A 169 10.02 -6.76 7.47
N ILE A 170 10.06 -6.98 8.78
CA ILE A 170 10.78 -6.09 9.71
C ILE A 170 12.27 -6.09 9.39
N ILE A 171 12.86 -7.24 9.14
CA ILE A 171 14.29 -7.35 8.80
C ILE A 171 14.58 -6.68 7.45
N ALA A 172 13.79 -6.95 6.43
CA ALA A 172 13.98 -6.36 5.09
C ALA A 172 13.63 -4.87 5.02
N GLY A 173 12.72 -4.40 5.86
CA GLY A 173 12.36 -2.99 5.98
C GLY A 173 13.27 -2.25 6.96
N ALA A 174 12.96 -2.34 8.24
CA ALA A 174 13.69 -1.62 9.29
C ALA A 174 15.13 -2.05 9.39
N GLY A 175 15.43 -3.36 9.36
CA GLY A 175 16.80 -3.89 9.45
C GLY A 175 17.68 -3.41 8.30
N ALA A 176 17.17 -3.42 7.07
CA ALA A 176 17.90 -2.92 5.91
C ALA A 176 18.17 -1.41 6.03
N LEU A 177 17.19 -0.63 6.50
CA LEU A 177 17.37 0.81 6.68
C LEU A 177 18.38 1.15 7.78
N PHE A 178 18.34 0.44 8.90
CA PHE A 178 19.33 0.59 9.97
C PHE A 178 20.73 0.26 9.48
N LEU A 179 20.88 -0.81 8.71
CA LEU A 179 22.17 -1.19 8.15
C LEU A 179 22.68 -0.13 7.17
N ALA A 180 21.85 0.32 6.24
CA ALA A 180 22.22 1.38 5.29
C ALA A 180 22.61 2.67 6.03
N ALA A 181 21.82 3.12 7.00
CA ALA A 181 22.10 4.30 7.80
C ALA A 181 23.39 4.16 8.62
N SER A 182 23.66 2.98 9.21
CA SER A 182 24.90 2.71 9.96
C SER A 182 26.15 2.76 9.08
N LEU A 183 26.00 2.52 7.77
CA LEU A 183 27.06 2.65 6.77
C LEU A 183 27.19 4.07 6.21
N GLY A 184 26.40 5.03 6.71
CA GLY A 184 26.55 6.45 6.49
C GLY A 184 25.71 7.04 5.36
N THR A 185 24.91 6.26 4.64
CA THR A 185 24.04 6.80 3.57
C THR A 185 22.82 7.49 4.16
N ALA A 186 22.47 8.64 3.59
CA ALA A 186 21.32 9.43 3.98
C ALA A 186 20.84 10.31 2.81
N LYS A 187 19.65 10.88 2.95
CA LYS A 187 19.18 11.89 1.99
C LYS A 187 20.12 13.10 1.98
N GLY A 188 20.67 13.40 0.82
CA GLY A 188 21.71 14.45 0.66
C GLY A 188 23.15 13.96 0.81
N ASN A 189 23.35 12.73 1.24
CA ASN A 189 24.66 12.06 1.31
C ASN A 189 24.54 10.63 0.82
N TYR A 190 24.29 10.45 -0.47
CA TYR A 190 24.10 9.14 -1.08
C TYR A 190 25.42 8.34 -1.16
N ILE A 191 25.45 7.16 -0.58
CA ILE A 191 26.57 6.24 -0.63
C ILE A 191 26.10 4.91 -1.24
N TYR A 192 26.47 4.66 -2.49
CA TYR A 192 26.10 3.43 -3.19
C TYR A 192 26.57 2.16 -2.48
N SER A 193 27.83 2.14 -1.99
CA SER A 193 28.38 0.97 -1.31
C SER A 193 27.55 0.56 -0.08
N ALA A 194 26.97 1.51 0.63
CA ALA A 194 26.10 1.24 1.77
C ALA A 194 24.83 0.45 1.34
N TRP A 195 24.17 0.88 0.31
CA TRP A 195 23.01 0.19 -0.23
C TRP A 195 23.36 -1.15 -0.86
N LYS A 196 24.48 -1.24 -1.57
CA LYS A 196 24.99 -2.49 -2.12
C LYS A 196 25.21 -3.53 -1.02
N ILE A 197 25.90 -3.19 0.05
CA ILE A 197 26.15 -4.07 1.19
C ILE A 197 24.82 -4.46 1.86
N THR A 198 23.91 -3.52 2.01
CA THR A 198 22.59 -3.77 2.61
C THR A 198 21.79 -4.80 1.82
N TYR A 199 21.70 -4.66 0.50
CA TYR A 199 20.98 -5.61 -0.34
C TYR A 199 21.68 -6.97 -0.41
N LEU A 200 23.02 -7.01 -0.45
CA LEU A 200 23.76 -8.26 -0.36
C LEU A 200 23.56 -8.95 1.00
N ALA A 201 23.45 -8.20 2.08
CA ALA A 201 23.11 -8.75 3.39
C ALA A 201 21.70 -9.36 3.40
N MET A 202 20.73 -8.73 2.75
CA MET A 202 19.38 -9.28 2.60
C MET A 202 19.38 -10.56 1.73
N ALA A 203 20.19 -10.61 0.68
CA ALA A 203 20.41 -11.83 -0.09
C ALA A 203 21.02 -12.95 0.78
N ALA A 204 21.95 -12.63 1.66
CA ALA A 204 22.51 -13.58 2.61
C ALA A 204 21.47 -14.09 3.63
N VAL A 205 20.58 -13.22 4.10
CA VAL A 205 19.47 -13.61 4.99
C VAL A 205 18.50 -14.58 4.28
N MET A 206 18.31 -14.48 2.99
CA MET A 206 17.53 -15.45 2.22
C MET A 206 18.10 -16.87 2.23
N LEU A 207 19.36 -17.06 2.57
CA LEU A 207 19.94 -18.39 2.75
C LEU A 207 19.26 -19.20 3.86
N ILE A 208 18.64 -18.54 4.83
CA ILE A 208 17.79 -19.19 5.86
C ILE A 208 16.64 -19.94 5.18
N GLY A 209 16.01 -19.34 4.16
CA GLY A 209 14.99 -19.99 3.37
C GLY A 209 15.49 -21.20 2.62
N ILE A 210 16.66 -21.11 2.00
CA ILE A 210 17.30 -22.25 1.30
C ILE A 210 17.63 -23.38 2.28
N LEU A 211 18.21 -23.07 3.42
CA LEU A 211 18.52 -24.05 4.45
C LEU A 211 17.25 -24.75 4.96
N THR A 212 16.19 -23.98 5.19
CA THR A 212 14.88 -24.55 5.57
C THR A 212 14.36 -25.51 4.51
N THR A 213 14.39 -25.12 3.24
CA THR A 213 13.96 -25.96 2.12
C THR A 213 14.74 -27.26 2.00
N LEU A 214 16.03 -27.25 2.30
CA LEU A 214 16.88 -28.43 2.26
C LEU A 214 16.63 -29.39 3.45
N VAL A 215 16.24 -28.85 4.59
CA VAL A 215 16.02 -29.62 5.83
C VAL A 215 14.61 -30.23 5.92
N ILE A 216 13.58 -29.53 5.38
CA ILE A 216 12.19 -30.00 5.43
C ILE A 216 11.97 -31.23 4.54
N ARG A 217 10.87 -31.94 4.78
CA ARG A 217 10.47 -33.09 3.98
C ARG A 217 9.39 -32.73 2.98
N GLU A 218 9.40 -33.41 1.85
CA GLU A 218 8.32 -33.31 0.87
C GLU A 218 7.01 -33.84 1.43
N PRO A 219 5.87 -33.15 1.31
CA PRO A 219 4.59 -33.64 1.78
C PRO A 219 4.17 -34.88 0.96
N GLN A 220 3.63 -35.87 1.68
CA GLN A 220 3.09 -37.08 1.07
C GLN A 220 1.65 -36.82 0.64
N VAL A 221 1.40 -36.79 -0.68
CA VAL A 221 0.06 -36.60 -1.25
C VAL A 221 -0.25 -37.66 -2.27
N ASN A 222 -1.48 -38.14 -2.28
CA ASN A 222 -1.99 -39.05 -3.29
C ASN A 222 -2.35 -38.29 -4.56
N ARG A 223 -1.37 -38.15 -5.44
CA ARG A 223 -1.54 -37.50 -6.73
C ARG A 223 -1.29 -38.49 -7.86
N VAL A 224 -2.13 -38.44 -8.89
CA VAL A 224 -1.90 -39.20 -10.13
C VAL A 224 -0.78 -38.52 -10.91
N TYR A 225 0.36 -39.18 -11.01
CA TYR A 225 1.47 -38.73 -11.84
C TYR A 225 1.22 -39.11 -13.32
N LYS A 226 1.34 -38.11 -14.19
CA LYS A 226 1.23 -38.31 -15.64
C LYS A 226 2.62 -38.37 -16.24
N ASN A 227 2.86 -39.35 -17.09
CA ASN A 227 4.13 -39.52 -17.79
C ASN A 227 4.08 -38.81 -19.15
N TYR A 228 4.44 -37.53 -19.15
CA TYR A 228 4.72 -36.80 -20.39
C TYR A 228 6.21 -36.84 -20.72
N LYS A 229 6.54 -36.73 -22.03
CA LYS A 229 7.91 -36.62 -22.47
C LYS A 229 8.50 -35.28 -22.10
N ARG A 230 9.84 -35.20 -21.92
CA ARG A 230 10.50 -33.91 -21.61
C ARG A 230 10.20 -32.85 -22.68
N THR A 231 10.12 -33.22 -23.93
CA THR A 231 9.79 -32.32 -25.04
C THR A 231 8.40 -31.70 -24.88
N ASP A 232 7.42 -32.42 -24.32
CA ASP A 232 6.08 -31.89 -24.08
C ASP A 232 6.09 -30.78 -23.01
N TYR A 233 6.88 -30.96 -21.96
CA TYR A 233 7.04 -29.93 -20.93
C TYR A 233 7.74 -28.68 -21.48
N TYR A 234 8.80 -28.81 -22.27
CA TYR A 234 9.45 -27.66 -22.90
C TYR A 234 8.53 -26.93 -23.88
N ARG A 235 7.71 -27.62 -24.62
CA ARG A 235 6.70 -27.03 -25.50
C ARG A 235 5.62 -26.29 -24.72
N LEU A 236 5.18 -26.84 -23.59
CA LEU A 236 4.22 -26.20 -22.72
C LEU A 236 4.75 -24.85 -22.21
N VAL A 237 5.98 -24.82 -21.73
CA VAL A 237 6.67 -23.61 -21.30
C VAL A 237 6.82 -22.61 -22.44
N ALA A 238 7.22 -23.06 -23.60
CA ALA A 238 7.39 -22.22 -24.79
C ALA A 238 6.07 -21.57 -25.21
N VAL A 239 4.97 -22.31 -25.24
CA VAL A 239 3.62 -21.77 -25.52
C VAL A 239 3.21 -20.74 -24.49
N PHE A 240 3.47 -20.99 -23.23
CA PHE A 240 3.20 -20.03 -22.16
C PHE A 240 3.98 -18.72 -22.38
N PHE A 241 5.28 -18.79 -22.63
CA PHE A 241 6.10 -17.59 -22.87
C PHE A 241 5.67 -16.82 -24.12
N VAL A 242 5.29 -17.50 -25.20
CA VAL A 242 4.77 -16.83 -26.41
C VAL A 242 3.44 -16.13 -26.11
N ALA A 243 2.55 -16.75 -25.35
CA ALA A 243 1.30 -16.12 -24.92
C ALA A 243 1.55 -14.87 -24.03
N VAL A 244 2.48 -14.97 -23.09
CA VAL A 244 2.90 -13.83 -22.24
C VAL A 244 3.51 -12.70 -23.09
N MET A 245 4.35 -13.03 -24.06
CA MET A 245 4.88 -12.04 -25.02
C MET A 245 3.75 -11.37 -25.81
N GLY A 246 2.75 -12.12 -26.24
CA GLY A 246 1.55 -11.58 -26.86
C GLY A 246 0.82 -10.57 -25.97
N PHE A 247 0.69 -10.88 -24.67
CA PHE A 247 0.16 -9.92 -23.66
C PHE A 247 1.00 -8.65 -23.60
N VAL A 248 2.31 -8.79 -23.39
CA VAL A 248 3.23 -7.66 -23.22
C VAL A 248 3.23 -6.73 -24.43
N ILE A 249 3.35 -7.32 -25.63
CA ILE A 249 3.35 -6.56 -26.88
C ILE A 249 2.03 -5.82 -27.07
N SER A 250 0.89 -6.50 -26.89
CA SER A 250 -0.41 -5.86 -27.05
C SER A 250 -0.67 -4.78 -26.00
N TYR A 251 -0.20 -4.98 -24.77
CA TYR A 251 -0.31 -4.00 -23.70
C TYR A 251 0.52 -2.75 -23.95
N ILE A 252 1.74 -2.88 -24.49
CA ILE A 252 2.59 -1.76 -24.87
C ILE A 252 1.99 -1.01 -26.07
N LEU A 253 1.59 -1.72 -27.12
CA LEU A 253 1.01 -1.11 -28.32
C LEU A 253 -0.32 -0.41 -28.05
N SER A 254 -1.16 -0.97 -27.20
CA SER A 254 -2.43 -0.33 -26.82
C SER A 254 -2.23 0.93 -25.96
N GLY A 255 -1.08 1.09 -25.32
CA GLY A 255 -0.76 2.27 -24.52
C GLY A 255 -0.76 3.56 -25.34
N THR A 256 -0.14 3.54 -26.50
CA THR A 256 -0.11 4.69 -27.41
C THR A 256 -1.50 5.07 -27.92
N ILE A 257 -2.34 4.08 -28.21
CA ILE A 257 -3.73 4.29 -28.65
C ILE A 257 -4.56 4.91 -27.51
N THR A 258 -4.40 4.39 -26.30
CA THR A 258 -5.13 4.86 -25.12
C THR A 258 -4.75 6.30 -24.76
N GLU A 259 -3.46 6.64 -24.79
CA GLU A 259 -3.00 8.00 -24.52
C GLU A 259 -3.48 8.99 -25.57
N SER A 260 -3.48 8.61 -26.84
CA SER A 260 -4.05 9.42 -27.91
C SER A 260 -5.55 9.66 -27.70
N ALA A 261 -6.29 8.65 -27.30
CA ALA A 261 -7.72 8.78 -26.99
C ALA A 261 -7.95 9.68 -25.76
N LYS A 262 -7.17 9.53 -24.70
CA LYS A 262 -7.24 10.37 -23.49
C LYS A 262 -7.03 11.85 -23.83
N SER A 263 -6.02 12.17 -24.64
CA SER A 263 -5.72 13.53 -25.04
C SER A 263 -6.75 14.11 -25.99
N GLN A 264 -7.28 13.33 -26.93
CA GLN A 264 -8.27 13.77 -27.90
C GLN A 264 -9.64 14.08 -27.27
N PHE A 265 -10.03 13.33 -26.23
CA PHE A 265 -11.31 13.50 -25.54
C PHE A 265 -11.18 14.26 -24.22
N GLU A 266 -10.01 14.80 -23.89
CA GLU A 266 -9.72 15.56 -22.65
C GLU A 266 -10.22 14.86 -21.39
N ILE A 267 -10.05 13.54 -21.31
CA ILE A 267 -10.57 12.72 -20.21
C ILE A 267 -9.72 12.95 -18.96
N SER A 268 -10.31 13.61 -17.96
CA SER A 268 -9.72 13.85 -16.65
C SER A 268 -10.36 13.06 -15.51
N ASP A 269 -11.51 12.44 -15.76
CA ASP A 269 -12.26 11.65 -14.77
C ASP A 269 -11.49 10.38 -14.41
N SER A 270 -11.21 10.19 -13.11
CA SER A 270 -10.42 9.07 -12.60
C SER A 270 -11.06 7.70 -12.84
N LEU A 271 -12.41 7.64 -12.84
CA LEU A 271 -13.15 6.41 -13.12
C LEU A 271 -13.00 6.00 -14.59
N LEU A 272 -13.15 6.96 -15.50
CA LEU A 272 -12.99 6.71 -16.94
C LEU A 272 -11.55 6.30 -17.26
N LEU A 273 -10.56 6.96 -16.66
CA LEU A 273 -9.14 6.58 -16.80
C LEU A 273 -8.90 5.15 -16.32
N PHE A 274 -9.46 4.78 -15.17
CA PHE A 274 -9.39 3.42 -14.67
C PHE A 274 -10.08 2.41 -15.61
N CYS A 275 -11.25 2.73 -16.15
CA CYS A 275 -11.94 1.88 -17.11
C CYS A 275 -11.12 1.65 -18.39
N PHE A 276 -10.44 2.68 -18.90
CA PHE A 276 -9.54 2.54 -20.05
C PHE A 276 -8.37 1.61 -19.77
N GLU A 277 -7.72 1.76 -18.62
CA GLU A 277 -6.62 0.88 -18.22
C GLU A 277 -7.08 -0.56 -17.97
N ALA A 278 -8.25 -0.75 -17.37
CA ALA A 278 -8.86 -2.07 -17.17
C ALA A 278 -9.20 -2.75 -18.51
N LEU A 279 -9.80 -2.02 -19.46
CA LEU A 279 -10.09 -2.53 -20.81
C LEU A 279 -8.81 -2.89 -21.57
N ARG A 280 -7.79 -2.06 -21.47
CA ARG A 280 -6.47 -2.32 -22.05
C ARG A 280 -5.86 -3.60 -21.49
N PHE A 281 -5.89 -3.78 -20.19
CA PHE A 281 -5.37 -4.95 -19.50
C PHE A 281 -6.16 -6.22 -19.88
N ILE A 282 -7.48 -6.18 -19.82
CA ILE A 282 -8.36 -7.30 -20.18
C ILE A 282 -8.20 -7.65 -21.67
N GLY A 283 -8.16 -6.66 -22.54
CA GLY A 283 -7.94 -6.88 -23.98
C GLY A 283 -6.62 -7.57 -24.28
N SER A 284 -5.54 -7.17 -23.59
CA SER A 284 -4.24 -7.80 -23.70
C SER A 284 -4.24 -9.24 -23.16
N ALA A 285 -4.96 -9.50 -22.08
CA ALA A 285 -5.15 -10.85 -21.55
C ALA A 285 -5.93 -11.75 -22.53
N VAL A 286 -6.97 -11.22 -23.16
CA VAL A 286 -7.72 -11.94 -24.21
C VAL A 286 -6.81 -12.28 -25.39
N ILE A 287 -5.95 -11.36 -25.84
CA ILE A 287 -4.98 -11.61 -26.90
C ILE A 287 -4.02 -12.73 -26.51
N ALA A 288 -3.51 -12.72 -25.28
CA ALA A 288 -2.65 -13.80 -24.79
C ALA A 288 -3.35 -15.18 -24.83
N VAL A 289 -4.59 -15.23 -24.38
CA VAL A 289 -5.41 -16.46 -24.42
C VAL A 289 -5.65 -16.92 -25.87
N LEU A 290 -5.95 -15.99 -26.79
CA LEU A 290 -6.14 -16.29 -28.18
C LEU A 290 -4.85 -16.84 -28.84
N VAL A 291 -3.71 -16.23 -28.55
CA VAL A 291 -2.40 -16.70 -29.04
C VAL A 291 -2.10 -18.10 -28.50
N GLY A 292 -2.30 -18.32 -27.21
CA GLY A 292 -2.12 -19.62 -26.57
C GLY A 292 -3.04 -20.69 -27.19
N THR A 293 -4.32 -20.37 -27.38
CA THR A 293 -5.31 -21.28 -28.00
C THR A 293 -4.96 -21.60 -29.46
N LEU A 294 -4.50 -20.61 -30.21
CA LEU A 294 -4.08 -20.80 -31.59
C LEU A 294 -2.88 -21.76 -31.66
N LEU A 295 -1.87 -21.55 -30.81
CA LEU A 295 -0.69 -22.42 -30.75
C LEU A 295 -1.05 -23.86 -30.37
N VAL A 296 -1.98 -24.05 -29.44
CA VAL A 296 -2.49 -25.39 -29.08
C VAL A 296 -3.21 -26.03 -30.27
N LYS A 297 -4.04 -25.28 -31.01
CA LYS A 297 -4.74 -25.76 -32.19
C LYS A 297 -3.77 -26.13 -33.32
N MET A 298 -2.68 -25.39 -33.46
CA MET A 298 -1.62 -25.68 -34.44
C MET A 298 -0.73 -26.87 -34.05
N GLY A 299 -0.94 -27.49 -32.91
CA GLY A 299 -0.17 -28.62 -32.42
C GLY A 299 1.20 -28.28 -31.84
N ALA A 300 1.43 -27.01 -31.47
CA ALA A 300 2.68 -26.59 -30.80
C ALA A 300 2.89 -27.29 -29.47
N VAL A 301 1.81 -27.71 -28.79
CA VAL A 301 1.82 -28.48 -27.56
C VAL A 301 0.72 -29.52 -27.57
N ASN A 302 0.86 -30.59 -26.79
CA ASN A 302 -0.16 -31.61 -26.61
C ASN A 302 -1.46 -30.98 -26.09
N LYS A 303 -2.57 -31.12 -26.81
CA LYS A 303 -3.87 -30.54 -26.48
C LYS A 303 -4.38 -31.01 -25.12
N GLN A 304 -4.23 -32.30 -24.80
CA GLN A 304 -4.65 -32.84 -23.52
C GLN A 304 -3.85 -32.24 -22.35
N MET A 305 -2.53 -32.12 -22.52
CA MET A 305 -1.66 -31.52 -21.54
C MET A 305 -2.00 -30.05 -21.27
N ALA A 306 -2.23 -29.26 -22.33
CA ALA A 306 -2.64 -27.86 -22.19
C ALA A 306 -4.00 -27.72 -21.49
N PHE A 307 -4.96 -28.55 -21.81
CA PHE A 307 -6.27 -28.59 -21.17
C PHE A 307 -6.15 -28.93 -19.67
N GLU A 308 -5.38 -29.95 -19.34
CA GLU A 308 -5.15 -30.40 -17.97
C GLU A 308 -4.40 -29.36 -17.12
N THR A 309 -3.56 -28.57 -17.75
CA THR A 309 -2.76 -27.54 -17.05
C THR A 309 -3.59 -26.28 -16.71
N TRP A 310 -4.35 -25.76 -17.66
CA TRP A 310 -5.02 -24.46 -17.48
C TRP A 310 -6.53 -24.54 -17.28
N ILE A 311 -7.21 -25.47 -17.95
CA ILE A 311 -8.68 -25.53 -17.93
C ILE A 311 -9.19 -26.49 -16.86
N HIS A 312 -8.58 -27.66 -16.74
CA HIS A 312 -9.02 -28.72 -15.82
C HIS A 312 -9.04 -28.28 -14.35
N PRO A 313 -8.08 -27.48 -13.82
CA PRO A 313 -8.16 -26.99 -12.44
C PRO A 313 -9.40 -26.15 -12.17
N ILE A 314 -9.81 -25.31 -13.10
CA ILE A 314 -11.03 -24.50 -13.00
C ILE A 314 -12.27 -25.39 -13.13
N ALA A 315 -12.29 -26.27 -14.11
CA ALA A 315 -13.39 -27.20 -14.33
C ALA A 315 -13.59 -28.16 -13.14
N ASP A 316 -12.51 -28.62 -12.50
CA ASP A 316 -12.54 -29.44 -11.31
C ASP A 316 -13.26 -28.77 -10.15
N PHE A 317 -12.98 -27.49 -9.91
CA PHE A 317 -13.66 -26.73 -8.87
C PHE A 317 -15.18 -26.64 -9.10
N PHE A 318 -15.58 -26.30 -10.32
CA PHE A 318 -17.01 -26.24 -10.68
C PHE A 318 -17.68 -27.62 -10.66
N LYS A 319 -16.95 -28.68 -11.03
CA LYS A 319 -17.46 -30.04 -10.98
C LYS A 319 -17.67 -30.55 -9.54
N ARG A 320 -16.73 -30.25 -8.65
CA ARG A 320 -16.82 -30.67 -7.24
C ARG A 320 -17.97 -30.02 -6.47
N TYR A 321 -18.21 -28.73 -6.72
CA TYR A 321 -19.21 -27.96 -5.96
C TYR A 321 -20.50 -27.69 -6.74
N GLY A 322 -20.54 -27.92 -8.04
CA GLY A 322 -21.64 -27.48 -8.90
C GLY A 322 -21.56 -25.97 -9.21
N VAL A 323 -22.18 -25.54 -10.28
CA VAL A 323 -22.07 -24.15 -10.78
C VAL A 323 -22.58 -23.14 -9.73
N LYS A 324 -23.73 -23.39 -9.14
CA LYS A 324 -24.36 -22.46 -8.17
C LYS A 324 -23.47 -22.26 -6.95
N LEU A 325 -23.08 -23.35 -6.29
CA LEU A 325 -22.26 -23.28 -5.08
C LEU A 325 -20.87 -22.74 -5.40
N ALA A 326 -20.26 -23.12 -6.51
CA ALA A 326 -18.95 -22.61 -6.92
C ALA A 326 -18.97 -21.10 -7.13
N LEU A 327 -19.98 -20.54 -7.79
CA LEU A 327 -20.12 -19.10 -7.99
C LEU A 327 -20.32 -18.35 -6.67
N VAL A 328 -21.14 -18.90 -5.77
CA VAL A 328 -21.36 -18.32 -4.42
C VAL A 328 -20.07 -18.36 -3.59
N LEU A 329 -19.28 -19.43 -3.67
CA LEU A 329 -17.97 -19.53 -3.04
C LEU A 329 -16.99 -18.48 -3.57
N LEU A 330 -16.92 -18.30 -4.88
CA LEU A 330 -16.08 -17.28 -5.51
C LEU A 330 -16.50 -15.87 -5.10
N LEU A 331 -17.81 -15.63 -4.98
CA LEU A 331 -18.34 -14.36 -4.49
C LEU A 331 -17.90 -14.10 -3.04
N LEU A 332 -18.00 -15.10 -2.15
CA LEU A 332 -17.51 -14.99 -0.78
C LEU A 332 -15.99 -14.72 -0.74
N ILE A 333 -15.22 -15.44 -1.53
CA ILE A 333 -13.76 -15.27 -1.61
C ILE A 333 -13.40 -13.83 -2.00
N GLY A 334 -14.08 -13.28 -3.01
CA GLY A 334 -13.82 -11.92 -3.49
C GLY A 334 -14.22 -10.82 -2.50
N PHE A 335 -15.23 -11.02 -1.70
CA PHE A 335 -15.84 -9.97 -0.88
C PHE A 335 -15.70 -10.16 0.64
N TYR A 336 -15.21 -11.29 1.12
CA TYR A 336 -15.16 -11.55 2.56
C TYR A 336 -14.42 -10.48 3.37
N ARG A 337 -13.30 -9.98 2.86
CA ARG A 337 -12.47 -8.99 3.53
C ARG A 337 -12.63 -7.57 2.99
N ILE A 338 -13.69 -7.31 2.22
CA ILE A 338 -13.89 -6.02 1.58
C ILE A 338 -13.98 -4.86 2.59
N SER A 339 -14.64 -5.09 3.71
CA SER A 339 -14.87 -4.09 4.76
C SER A 339 -13.57 -3.55 5.36
N ASP A 340 -12.71 -4.42 5.83
CA ASP A 340 -11.44 -4.03 6.47
C ASP A 340 -10.38 -3.57 5.46
N ILE A 341 -10.34 -4.13 4.28
CA ILE A 341 -9.38 -3.71 3.25
C ILE A 341 -9.72 -2.31 2.71
N ILE A 342 -10.99 -2.03 2.42
CA ILE A 342 -11.41 -0.69 1.96
C ILE A 342 -11.09 0.36 3.03
N ALA A 343 -11.39 0.10 4.29
CA ALA A 343 -11.04 0.98 5.40
C ALA A 343 -9.53 1.14 5.53
N GLY A 344 -8.78 0.06 5.36
CA GLY A 344 -7.31 0.06 5.47
C GLY A 344 -6.58 0.86 4.40
N VAL A 345 -7.14 0.98 3.19
CA VAL A 345 -6.50 1.74 2.09
C VAL A 345 -6.30 3.20 2.44
N ILE A 346 -7.27 3.82 3.10
CA ILE A 346 -7.22 5.24 3.46
C ILE A 346 -6.57 5.49 4.84
N SER A 347 -6.26 4.46 5.61
CA SER A 347 -5.90 4.59 7.03
C SER A 347 -4.71 5.51 7.29
N ASN A 348 -3.64 5.44 6.49
CA ASN A 348 -2.47 6.29 6.68
C ASN A 348 -2.77 7.78 6.44
N VAL A 349 -3.56 8.08 5.42
CA VAL A 349 -4.03 9.45 5.14
C VAL A 349 -4.92 9.92 6.27
N PHE A 350 -5.82 9.06 6.74
CA PHE A 350 -6.69 9.34 7.87
C PHE A 350 -5.93 9.71 9.16
N TYR A 351 -4.89 8.96 9.53
CA TYR A 351 -4.10 9.29 10.73
C TYR A 351 -3.33 10.59 10.57
N GLN A 352 -2.85 10.89 9.37
CA GLN A 352 -2.20 12.18 9.09
C GLN A 352 -3.21 13.34 9.13
N ASP A 353 -4.41 13.13 8.63
CA ASP A 353 -5.48 14.12 8.68
C ASP A 353 -5.92 14.43 10.12
N LEU A 354 -5.80 13.47 11.03
CA LEU A 354 -5.99 13.66 12.46
C LEU A 354 -4.76 14.27 13.19
N ASN A 355 -3.76 14.72 12.42
CA ASN A 355 -2.57 15.42 12.92
C ASN A 355 -1.65 14.57 13.80
N PHE A 356 -1.74 13.24 13.75
CA PHE A 356 -0.77 12.39 14.41
C PHE A 356 0.59 12.49 13.72
N THR A 357 1.66 12.47 14.51
CA THR A 357 3.02 12.51 13.96
C THR A 357 3.37 11.21 13.25
N LYS A 358 4.33 11.28 12.32
CA LYS A 358 4.81 10.06 11.61
C LYS A 358 5.35 9.03 12.58
N GLU A 359 5.98 9.45 13.66
CA GLU A 359 6.50 8.60 14.72
C GLU A 359 5.38 7.88 15.47
N GLN A 360 4.31 8.60 15.85
CA GLN A 360 3.14 8.01 16.51
C GLN A 360 2.44 7.00 15.60
N ILE A 361 2.26 7.35 14.32
CA ILE A 361 1.66 6.44 13.33
C ILE A 361 2.55 5.20 13.14
N ALA A 362 3.86 5.38 13.02
CA ALA A 362 4.79 4.27 12.86
C ALA A 362 4.77 3.35 14.09
N GLU A 363 4.78 3.89 15.29
CA GLU A 363 4.69 3.11 16.53
C GLU A 363 3.37 2.35 16.61
N ALA A 364 2.24 3.04 16.42
CA ALA A 364 0.92 2.44 16.53
C ALA A 364 0.69 1.35 15.46
N VAL A 365 1.02 1.62 14.21
CA VAL A 365 0.73 0.70 13.09
C VAL A 365 1.80 -0.38 12.95
N LYS A 366 3.08 -0.02 13.00
CA LYS A 366 4.17 -0.96 12.70
C LYS A 366 4.61 -1.78 13.89
N ILE A 367 4.43 -1.30 15.12
CA ILE A 367 4.75 -2.06 16.32
C ILE A 367 3.49 -2.69 16.90
N TYR A 368 2.58 -1.89 17.42
CA TYR A 368 1.36 -2.41 18.06
C TYR A 368 0.44 -3.13 17.07
N GLY A 369 0.22 -2.56 15.88
CA GLY A 369 -0.60 -3.19 14.86
C GLY A 369 -0.07 -4.56 14.44
N VAL A 370 1.23 -4.68 14.22
CA VAL A 370 1.86 -5.98 13.85
C VAL A 370 1.74 -6.97 14.99
N ILE A 371 2.11 -6.59 16.22
CA ILE A 371 2.04 -7.50 17.37
C ILE A 371 0.60 -8.03 17.56
N PHE A 372 -0.39 -7.14 17.55
CA PHE A 372 -1.78 -7.56 17.79
C PHE A 372 -2.42 -8.24 16.58
N SER A 373 -1.96 -8.00 15.36
CA SER A 373 -2.32 -8.83 14.21
C SER A 373 -1.83 -10.27 14.38
N LEU A 374 -0.62 -10.47 14.88
CA LEU A 374 -0.09 -11.80 15.20
C LEU A 374 -0.85 -12.48 16.34
N VAL A 375 -1.18 -11.72 17.39
CA VAL A 375 -2.01 -12.21 18.50
C VAL A 375 -3.41 -12.62 17.99
N GLY A 376 -4.01 -11.83 17.10
CA GLY A 376 -5.28 -12.15 16.45
C GLY A 376 -5.20 -13.43 15.62
N GLY A 377 -4.15 -13.61 14.85
CA GLY A 377 -3.89 -14.85 14.11
C GLY A 377 -3.73 -16.07 15.05
N PHE A 378 -3.00 -15.89 16.14
CA PHE A 378 -2.85 -16.91 17.17
C PHE A 378 -4.20 -17.30 17.82
N LEU A 379 -5.01 -16.30 18.18
CA LEU A 379 -6.37 -16.53 18.70
C LEU A 379 -7.26 -17.23 17.67
N GLY A 380 -7.17 -16.83 16.41
CA GLY A 380 -7.86 -17.52 15.31
C GLY A 380 -7.48 -19.00 15.20
N GLY A 381 -6.18 -19.29 15.31
CA GLY A 381 -5.66 -20.65 15.33
C GLY A 381 -6.15 -21.47 16.53
N LEU A 382 -6.18 -20.88 17.73
CA LEU A 382 -6.74 -21.52 18.93
C LEU A 382 -8.23 -21.82 18.76
N LEU A 383 -9.00 -20.86 18.30
CA LEU A 383 -10.45 -21.02 18.11
C LEU A 383 -10.75 -22.05 17.01
N ALA A 384 -9.95 -22.14 15.98
CA ALA A 384 -10.10 -23.12 14.91
C ALA A 384 -9.96 -24.57 15.40
N GLN A 385 -9.22 -24.79 16.48
CA GLN A 385 -9.13 -26.14 17.12
C GLN A 385 -10.39 -26.51 17.86
N ARG A 386 -11.28 -25.56 18.17
CA ARG A 386 -12.46 -25.76 19.02
C ARG A 386 -13.79 -25.50 18.34
N MET A 387 -13.80 -24.81 17.23
CA MET A 387 -15.02 -24.47 16.51
C MET A 387 -14.91 -24.74 15.01
N ASN A 388 -16.07 -24.91 14.37
CA ASN A 388 -16.14 -25.10 12.93
C ASN A 388 -15.59 -23.86 12.19
N ILE A 389 -14.91 -24.08 11.07
CA ILE A 389 -14.32 -23.01 10.26
C ILE A 389 -15.35 -21.98 9.80
N MET A 390 -16.59 -22.39 9.46
CA MET A 390 -17.63 -21.45 9.03
C MET A 390 -18.13 -20.57 10.18
N LYS A 391 -18.21 -21.11 11.40
CA LYS A 391 -18.51 -20.29 12.60
C LYS A 391 -17.40 -19.31 12.89
N LEU A 392 -16.14 -19.73 12.76
CA LEU A 392 -14.99 -18.86 12.93
C LEU A 392 -14.94 -17.76 11.86
N MET A 393 -15.27 -18.09 10.61
CA MET A 393 -15.45 -17.13 9.52
C MET A 393 -16.54 -16.09 9.82
N PHE A 394 -17.66 -16.52 10.36
CA PHE A 394 -18.75 -15.63 10.75
C PHE A 394 -18.33 -14.68 11.87
N VAL A 395 -17.68 -15.18 12.92
CA VAL A 395 -17.13 -14.35 14.00
C VAL A 395 -16.08 -13.37 13.46
N GLY A 396 -15.18 -13.84 12.60
CA GLY A 396 -14.17 -13.00 11.95
C GLY A 396 -14.78 -11.87 11.11
N ALA A 397 -15.84 -12.15 10.36
CA ALA A 397 -16.55 -11.16 9.57
C ALA A 397 -17.23 -10.09 10.44
N ILE A 398 -17.87 -10.49 11.55
CA ILE A 398 -18.45 -9.54 12.51
C ILE A 398 -17.36 -8.64 13.08
N LEU A 399 -16.27 -9.22 13.56
CA LEU A 399 -15.19 -8.46 14.19
C LEU A 399 -14.52 -7.52 13.18
N ALA A 400 -14.16 -8.01 12.00
CA ALA A 400 -13.47 -7.21 10.98
C ALA A 400 -14.30 -6.01 10.48
N SER A 401 -15.62 -6.14 10.40
CA SER A 401 -16.48 -5.03 10.02
C SER A 401 -16.82 -4.09 11.18
N SER A 402 -17.12 -4.65 12.38
CA SER A 402 -17.53 -3.85 13.54
C SER A 402 -16.40 -2.98 14.11
N THR A 403 -15.14 -3.39 13.98
CA THR A 403 -13.99 -2.61 14.44
C THR A 403 -13.82 -1.28 13.70
N ASN A 404 -14.37 -1.14 12.51
CA ASN A 404 -14.37 0.13 11.78
C ASN A 404 -15.13 1.23 12.53
N LEU A 405 -16.11 0.88 13.37
CA LEU A 405 -16.83 1.84 14.21
C LEU A 405 -15.93 2.53 15.26
N ILE A 406 -14.86 1.87 15.68
CA ILE A 406 -13.92 2.43 16.66
C ILE A 406 -13.20 3.66 16.07
N PHE A 407 -12.95 3.68 14.78
CA PHE A 407 -12.37 4.83 14.10
C PHE A 407 -13.30 6.04 14.09
N ILE A 408 -14.62 5.83 14.12
CA ILE A 408 -15.58 6.93 14.33
C ILE A 408 -15.39 7.55 15.71
N GLY A 409 -15.17 6.72 16.74
CA GLY A 409 -14.84 7.19 18.10
C GLY A 409 -13.53 7.98 18.12
N LEU A 410 -12.53 7.56 17.34
CA LEU A 410 -11.28 8.30 17.20
C LEU A 410 -11.49 9.70 16.60
N VAL A 411 -12.28 9.83 15.55
CA VAL A 411 -12.63 11.14 14.97
C VAL A 411 -13.36 12.02 15.98
N LYS A 412 -14.32 11.45 16.71
CA LYS A 412 -15.10 12.15 17.72
C LYS A 412 -14.35 12.44 19.03
N SER A 413 -13.16 11.88 19.21
CA SER A 413 -12.31 12.15 20.38
C SER A 413 -11.73 13.57 20.39
N GLY A 414 -11.71 14.25 19.23
CA GLY A 414 -11.30 15.65 19.12
C GLY A 414 -12.40 16.60 19.59
N GLN A 415 -12.00 17.69 20.25
CA GLN A 415 -12.95 18.73 20.65
C GLN A 415 -13.60 19.38 19.41
N GLN A 416 -14.88 19.70 19.51
CA GLN A 416 -15.61 20.35 18.42
C GLN A 416 -15.21 21.82 18.30
N LEU A 417 -15.07 22.26 17.05
CA LEU A 417 -14.82 23.65 16.69
C LEU A 417 -16.13 24.40 16.55
N SER A 418 -16.14 25.68 16.91
CA SER A 418 -17.18 26.60 16.48
C SER A 418 -16.95 27.00 15.01
N ASP A 419 -17.91 27.73 14.43
CA ASP A 419 -17.73 28.29 13.10
C ASP A 419 -16.42 29.08 12.98
N ILE A 420 -15.72 28.87 11.89
CA ILE A 420 -14.46 29.56 11.60
C ILE A 420 -14.81 30.90 10.98
N GLU A 421 -14.23 31.96 11.55
CA GLU A 421 -14.38 33.31 11.01
C GLU A 421 -13.21 33.63 10.08
N VAL A 422 -13.52 33.99 8.83
CA VAL A 422 -12.56 34.43 7.83
C VAL A 422 -12.81 35.89 7.49
N LEU A 423 -11.83 36.75 7.75
CA LEU A 423 -11.88 38.18 7.48
C LEU A 423 -10.99 38.51 6.27
N VAL A 424 -11.59 39.07 5.24
CA VAL A 424 -10.88 39.55 4.05
C VAL A 424 -11.17 41.04 3.87
N GLY A 425 -10.21 41.89 4.15
CA GLY A 425 -10.44 43.34 4.25
C GLY A 425 -11.45 43.68 5.33
N THR A 426 -12.61 44.19 4.96
CA THR A 426 -13.73 44.52 5.87
C THR A 426 -14.84 43.46 5.87
N GLN A 427 -14.77 42.48 4.96
CA GLN A 427 -15.79 41.44 4.80
C GLN A 427 -15.52 40.27 5.73
N ARG A 428 -16.56 39.83 6.43
CA ARG A 428 -16.52 38.68 7.33
C ARG A 428 -17.30 37.52 6.73
N TYR A 429 -16.68 36.35 6.73
CA TYR A 429 -17.27 35.09 6.29
C TYR A 429 -17.25 34.11 7.46
N GLN A 430 -18.32 33.33 7.62
CA GLN A 430 -18.37 32.23 8.56
C GLN A 430 -18.46 30.92 7.79
N VAL A 431 -17.66 29.94 8.16
CA VAL A 431 -17.61 28.64 7.51
C VAL A 431 -17.47 27.54 8.58
N GLN A 432 -18.12 26.42 8.35
CA GLN A 432 -17.95 25.22 9.15
C GLN A 432 -16.79 24.39 8.63
N SER A 433 -15.99 23.85 9.54
CA SER A 433 -15.02 22.83 9.21
C SER A 433 -15.67 21.46 9.12
N ASP A 434 -15.04 20.56 8.36
CA ASP A 434 -15.34 19.14 8.47
C ASP A 434 -14.82 18.55 9.80
N GLU A 435 -15.02 17.25 10.01
CA GLU A 435 -14.64 16.58 11.27
C GLU A 435 -13.14 16.53 11.52
N VAL A 436 -12.31 16.69 10.50
CA VAL A 436 -10.83 16.72 10.60
C VAL A 436 -10.24 18.12 10.56
N GLY A 437 -11.11 19.16 10.50
CA GLY A 437 -10.70 20.57 10.57
C GLY A 437 -10.50 21.25 9.23
N TYR A 438 -10.75 20.60 8.08
CA TYR A 438 -10.69 21.25 6.77
C TYR A 438 -11.88 22.18 6.55
N TRP A 439 -11.61 23.34 5.97
CA TRP A 439 -12.61 24.33 5.60
C TRP A 439 -12.26 24.99 4.26
N LYS A 440 -13.26 25.47 3.57
CA LYS A 440 -13.09 26.21 2.32
C LYS A 440 -14.19 27.26 2.16
N ILE A 441 -13.84 28.38 1.57
CA ILE A 441 -14.76 29.45 1.18
C ILE A 441 -14.43 29.96 -0.22
N LYS A 442 -15.42 30.52 -0.87
CA LYS A 442 -15.21 31.27 -2.12
C LYS A 442 -15.38 32.74 -1.86
N VAL A 443 -14.39 33.52 -2.29
CA VAL A 443 -14.35 34.97 -2.13
C VAL A 443 -14.16 35.62 -3.50
N PRO A 444 -14.96 36.64 -3.85
CA PRO A 444 -14.77 37.34 -5.10
C PRO A 444 -13.36 37.92 -5.24
N SER A 445 -12.75 37.74 -6.40
CA SER A 445 -11.38 38.21 -6.67
C SER A 445 -11.22 39.72 -6.48
N GLN A 446 -12.27 40.49 -6.69
CA GLN A 446 -12.28 41.94 -6.51
C GLN A 446 -12.07 42.32 -5.03
N ILE A 447 -12.68 41.59 -4.10
CA ILE A 447 -12.50 41.81 -2.65
C ILE A 447 -11.09 41.46 -2.23
N LEU A 448 -10.57 40.33 -2.73
CA LEU A 448 -9.19 39.92 -2.47
C LEU A 448 -8.17 40.89 -3.07
N ALA A 449 -8.41 41.43 -4.27
CA ALA A 449 -7.49 42.38 -4.87
C ALA A 449 -7.37 43.72 -4.09
N GLN A 450 -8.38 44.07 -3.31
CA GLN A 450 -8.37 45.27 -2.46
C GLN A 450 -7.80 45.01 -1.06
N ALA A 451 -7.79 43.75 -0.61
CA ALA A 451 -7.19 43.34 0.65
C ALA A 451 -5.79 42.78 0.40
N ASN A 452 -4.90 42.88 1.39
CA ASN A 452 -3.52 42.39 1.30
C ASN A 452 -3.28 41.14 2.17
N GLU A 453 -4.30 40.74 2.91
CA GLU A 453 -4.21 39.63 3.85
C GLU A 453 -5.56 38.98 4.11
N VAL A 454 -5.54 37.69 4.41
CA VAL A 454 -6.67 36.93 4.92
C VAL A 454 -6.41 36.60 6.39
N LYS A 455 -7.33 36.97 7.25
CA LYS A 455 -7.26 36.67 8.68
C LYS A 455 -8.28 35.60 9.05
N VAL A 456 -7.82 34.53 9.64
CA VAL A 456 -8.67 33.39 10.04
C VAL A 456 -8.63 33.21 11.54
N THR A 457 -9.81 33.09 12.13
CA THR A 457 -9.99 32.88 13.57
C THR A 457 -10.74 31.57 13.81
N ALA A 458 -10.15 30.71 14.63
CA ALA A 458 -10.77 29.46 15.07
C ALA A 458 -10.80 29.34 16.59
N LYS A 459 -11.84 28.74 17.13
CA LYS A 459 -12.01 28.50 18.58
C LYS A 459 -12.78 27.20 18.79
N TYR A 460 -12.59 26.60 19.96
CA TYR A 460 -13.43 25.48 20.39
C TYR A 460 -14.84 25.95 20.78
N GLN A 461 -15.81 25.07 20.60
CA GLN A 461 -17.21 25.36 20.95
C GLN A 461 -17.41 25.68 22.43
N ASP A 462 -16.66 24.99 23.30
CA ASP A 462 -16.75 25.11 24.75
C ASP A 462 -15.84 26.23 25.32
N ASP A 463 -14.99 26.82 24.50
CA ASP A 463 -14.02 27.84 24.95
C ASP A 463 -14.07 29.07 24.04
N SER A 464 -15.04 29.91 24.30
CA SER A 464 -15.24 31.16 23.55
C SER A 464 -14.15 32.24 23.80
N LEU A 465 -13.35 32.08 24.83
CA LEU A 465 -12.35 33.08 25.24
C LEU A 465 -10.98 32.86 24.59
N ASN A 466 -10.68 31.64 24.16
CA ASN A 466 -9.39 31.29 23.59
C ASN A 466 -9.51 30.99 22.09
N ALA A 467 -9.38 32.04 21.30
CA ALA A 467 -9.32 31.93 19.84
C ALA A 467 -7.88 31.96 19.35
N VAL A 468 -7.58 31.14 18.34
CA VAL A 468 -6.34 31.23 17.57
C VAL A 468 -6.60 32.02 16.31
N VAL A 469 -5.71 32.97 16.02
CA VAL A 469 -5.81 33.85 14.86
C VAL A 469 -4.56 33.68 14.01
N THR A 470 -4.75 33.41 12.73
CA THR A 470 -3.67 33.31 11.74
C THR A 470 -3.91 34.29 10.61
N THR A 471 -2.87 34.95 10.15
CA THR A 471 -2.94 35.89 9.03
C THR A 471 -2.10 35.37 7.87
N LEU A 472 -2.68 35.31 6.69
CA LEU A 472 -2.00 34.94 5.44
C LEU A 472 -1.89 36.20 4.57
N PRO A 473 -0.68 36.80 4.42
CA PRO A 473 -0.43 37.83 3.44
C PRO A 473 -0.39 37.24 2.02
N TYR A 474 -0.75 38.03 1.02
CA TYR A 474 -0.68 37.63 -0.40
C TYR A 474 -0.44 38.84 -1.30
N LEU A 475 0.03 38.59 -2.51
CA LEU A 475 0.26 39.60 -3.54
C LEU A 475 -1.02 39.86 -4.33
N SER A 476 -1.32 41.13 -4.59
CA SER A 476 -2.45 41.55 -5.43
C SER A 476 -1.97 42.01 -6.81
N SER A 477 -2.91 42.12 -7.77
CA SER A 477 -2.62 42.54 -9.13
C SER A 477 -2.08 43.96 -9.29
N THR A 478 -2.10 44.77 -8.23
CA THR A 478 -1.50 46.09 -8.20
C THR A 478 0.02 46.04 -7.99
N GLN A 479 0.57 44.85 -7.68
CA GLN A 479 2.01 44.66 -7.51
C GLN A 479 2.75 44.65 -8.84
N LYS A 480 4.02 45.10 -8.81
CA LYS A 480 4.88 45.10 -10.02
C LYS A 480 5.26 43.68 -10.44
N PRO A 481 5.49 43.42 -11.74
CA PRO A 481 6.11 42.17 -12.18
C PRO A 481 7.41 41.86 -11.41
N ASN A 482 7.68 40.61 -11.19
CA ASN A 482 8.80 40.08 -10.39
C ASN A 482 8.76 40.44 -8.90
N ASN A 483 7.62 40.84 -8.38
CA ASN A 483 7.46 41.02 -6.93
C ASN A 483 7.35 39.66 -6.23
N MET A 484 7.88 39.59 -5.02
CA MET A 484 7.82 38.38 -4.23
C MET A 484 7.57 38.68 -2.75
N GLN A 485 7.02 37.73 -2.04
CA GLN A 485 6.74 37.84 -0.62
C GLN A 485 6.98 36.50 0.07
N LEU A 486 7.79 36.49 1.12
CA LEU A 486 7.89 35.36 2.04
C LEU A 486 6.66 35.32 2.94
N LEU A 487 6.17 34.10 3.18
CA LEU A 487 5.09 33.82 4.10
C LEU A 487 5.66 33.52 5.49
N PRO A 488 4.84 33.61 6.55
CA PRO A 488 5.22 33.17 7.88
C PRO A 488 5.78 31.76 7.90
N VAL A 489 6.84 31.51 8.67
CA VAL A 489 7.52 30.21 8.73
C VAL A 489 6.62 29.13 9.32
N THR A 490 5.84 29.51 10.29
CA THR A 490 4.78 28.74 10.95
C THR A 490 3.53 29.61 11.06
N SER A 491 2.41 29.05 11.44
CA SER A 491 1.15 29.79 11.57
C SER A 491 1.23 30.98 12.54
N ASP A 492 2.02 30.84 13.61
CA ASP A 492 2.28 31.90 14.61
C ASP A 492 3.61 32.63 14.35
N ASN A 493 4.29 32.31 13.25
CA ASN A 493 5.60 32.84 12.89
C ASN A 493 6.69 32.61 13.94
N THR A 494 6.55 31.55 14.73
CA THR A 494 7.47 31.19 15.82
C THR A 494 7.98 29.77 15.64
N VAL A 495 9.29 29.60 15.60
CA VAL A 495 9.94 28.28 15.56
C VAL A 495 10.28 27.84 16.98
N SER A 496 9.83 26.66 17.38
CA SER A 496 10.10 26.13 18.72
C SER A 496 11.36 25.28 18.76
N LEU A 497 12.04 25.23 19.92
CA LEU A 497 13.18 24.33 20.14
C LEU A 497 12.82 22.85 20.01
N GLN A 498 11.55 22.49 20.17
CA GLN A 498 11.09 21.11 19.99
C GLN A 498 11.09 20.65 18.53
N GLU A 499 11.07 21.61 17.61
CA GLU A 499 11.09 21.33 16.16
C GLU A 499 12.50 21.17 15.60
N GLN A 500 13.54 21.38 16.40
CA GLN A 500 14.94 21.42 15.93
C GLN A 500 15.39 20.19 15.11
N ASN A 501 14.77 19.03 15.32
CA ASN A 501 15.08 17.80 14.57
C ASN A 501 14.23 17.59 13.32
N LYS A 502 13.41 18.57 12.93
CA LYS A 502 12.52 18.52 11.77
C LYS A 502 13.03 19.44 10.66
N SER A 503 12.54 19.26 9.45
CA SER A 503 12.66 20.22 8.37
C SER A 503 11.34 20.98 8.26
N LEU A 504 11.39 22.30 8.26
CA LEU A 504 10.25 23.17 8.03
C LEU A 504 10.23 23.61 6.57
N VAL A 505 9.06 23.62 5.96
CA VAL A 505 8.88 24.10 4.59
C VAL A 505 8.57 25.59 4.65
N VAL A 506 9.57 26.40 4.30
CA VAL A 506 9.40 27.83 4.13
C VAL A 506 8.79 28.11 2.77
N ARG A 507 7.70 28.88 2.75
CA ARG A 507 6.92 29.20 1.55
C ARG A 507 6.93 30.68 1.27
N GLY A 508 6.73 31.03 0.01
CA GLY A 508 6.54 32.41 -0.41
C GLY A 508 5.74 32.48 -1.70
N GLN A 509 5.36 33.67 -2.08
CA GLN A 509 4.59 33.96 -3.27
C GLN A 509 5.44 34.80 -4.25
N TYR A 510 5.41 34.45 -5.51
CA TYR A 510 6.07 35.17 -6.59
C TYR A 510 5.05 35.62 -7.63
N PHE A 511 5.09 36.89 -7.96
CA PHE A 511 4.28 37.50 -9.00
C PHE A 511 5.16 37.82 -10.21
N GLY A 512 5.13 36.94 -11.18
CA GLY A 512 5.95 37.06 -12.41
C GLY A 512 5.61 35.99 -13.43
N HIS A 513 6.32 36.03 -14.53
CA HIS A 513 6.24 34.98 -15.55
C HIS A 513 6.92 33.70 -15.03
N ALA A 514 6.60 32.56 -15.65
CA ALA A 514 7.31 31.32 -15.36
C ALA A 514 8.83 31.57 -15.50
N LEU A 515 9.59 31.02 -14.53
CA LEU A 515 11.06 31.17 -14.55
C LEU A 515 11.63 30.50 -15.79
N ASN A 516 12.59 31.17 -16.43
CA ASN A 516 13.36 30.57 -17.52
C ASN A 516 14.57 29.81 -16.95
N ASP A 517 15.30 29.09 -17.81
CA ASP A 517 16.46 28.26 -17.42
C ASP A 517 17.61 29.08 -16.77
N ALA A 518 17.64 30.39 -16.96
CA ALA A 518 18.62 31.27 -16.35
C ALA A 518 18.21 31.85 -15.01
N GLN A 519 16.97 31.62 -14.59
CA GLN A 519 16.38 32.18 -13.37
C GLN A 519 16.15 31.09 -12.33
N LYS A 520 16.42 31.39 -11.07
CA LYS A 520 16.11 30.52 -9.92
C LYS A 520 15.74 31.33 -8.70
N ILE A 521 14.95 30.72 -7.83
CA ILE A 521 14.62 31.28 -6.52
C ILE A 521 15.46 30.59 -5.46
N ILE A 522 16.08 31.38 -4.60
CA ILE A 522 16.80 30.88 -3.43
C ILE A 522 16.27 31.56 -2.16
N ILE A 523 16.33 30.83 -1.04
CA ILE A 523 16.10 31.38 0.29
C ILE A 523 17.42 31.37 1.06
N GLN A 524 17.79 32.50 1.64
CA GLN A 524 19.03 32.64 2.40
C GLN A 524 18.72 32.84 3.89
N LEU A 525 19.57 32.25 4.74
CA LEU A 525 19.58 32.47 6.19
C LEU A 525 21.04 32.45 6.67
N ASP A 526 21.51 33.54 7.24
CA ASP A 526 22.88 33.69 7.77
C ASP A 526 23.97 33.22 6.78
N GLY A 527 23.78 33.51 5.48
CA GLY A 527 24.71 33.14 4.42
C GLY A 527 24.55 31.74 3.85
N GLN A 528 23.73 30.88 4.47
CA GLN A 528 23.35 29.59 3.87
C GLN A 528 22.26 29.79 2.83
N LYS A 529 22.38 29.09 1.69
CA LYS A 529 21.45 29.19 0.56
C LYS A 529 20.68 27.89 0.39
N PHE A 530 19.37 28.01 0.20
CA PHE A 530 18.45 26.91 -0.04
C PHE A 530 17.74 27.14 -1.36
N ASP A 531 17.82 26.22 -2.29
CA ASP A 531 17.11 26.31 -3.57
C ASP A 531 15.60 26.11 -3.33
N ALA A 532 14.79 26.98 -3.88
CA ALA A 532 13.34 26.93 -3.78
C ALA A 532 12.70 26.50 -5.10
N ASN A 533 11.70 25.64 -5.02
CA ASN A 533 10.91 25.21 -6.17
C ASN A 533 9.70 26.11 -6.32
N LEU A 534 9.48 26.63 -7.53
CA LEU A 534 8.30 27.42 -7.90
C LEU A 534 7.26 26.50 -8.56
N ASP A 535 6.03 26.50 -8.05
CA ASP A 535 4.92 25.77 -8.64
C ASP A 535 4.19 26.61 -9.72
N LYS A 536 3.22 25.98 -10.40
CA LYS A 536 2.43 26.63 -11.46
C LYS A 536 1.50 27.74 -10.94
N THR A 537 1.26 27.80 -9.63
CA THR A 537 0.40 28.80 -8.99
C THR A 537 1.15 30.05 -8.54
N GLY A 538 2.48 30.06 -8.68
CA GLY A 538 3.32 31.16 -8.24
C GLY A 538 3.79 31.04 -6.79
N ILE A 539 3.62 29.87 -6.17
CA ILE A 539 4.11 29.59 -4.82
C ILE A 539 5.48 28.93 -4.91
N PHE A 540 6.47 29.52 -4.25
CA PHE A 540 7.78 28.90 -4.10
C PHE A 540 7.95 28.32 -2.70
N SER A 541 8.71 27.22 -2.59
CA SER A 541 8.96 26.55 -1.33
C SER A 541 10.34 25.94 -1.23
N ALA A 542 10.93 25.98 -0.05
CA ALA A 542 12.18 25.31 0.28
C ALA A 542 12.10 24.65 1.65
N ALA A 543 12.67 23.45 1.77
CA ALA A 543 12.80 22.76 3.05
C ALA A 543 14.05 23.24 3.76
N ILE A 544 13.91 23.84 4.93
CA ILE A 544 15.00 24.33 5.76
C ILE A 544 15.04 23.53 7.07
N PRO A 545 16.18 22.96 7.47
CA PRO A 545 16.30 22.30 8.76
C PRO A 545 15.90 23.26 9.89
N ALA A 546 14.99 22.85 10.76
CA ALA A 546 14.54 23.73 11.85
C ALA A 546 15.68 24.07 12.82
N GLN A 547 16.69 23.20 12.94
CA GLN A 547 17.91 23.51 13.68
C GLN A 547 18.60 24.79 13.13
N THR A 548 18.68 24.95 11.83
CA THR A 548 19.24 26.16 11.20
C THR A 548 18.42 27.41 11.54
N LEU A 549 17.08 27.26 11.56
CA LEU A 549 16.18 28.36 11.94
C LEU A 549 16.30 28.71 13.43
N VAL A 550 16.33 27.72 14.31
CA VAL A 550 16.43 27.91 15.77
C VAL A 550 17.71 28.61 16.18
N TYR A 551 18.84 28.21 15.61
CA TYR A 551 20.18 28.74 15.95
C TYR A 551 20.63 29.90 15.06
N SER A 552 19.77 30.41 14.19
CA SER A 552 20.07 31.58 13.35
C SER A 552 20.32 32.83 14.20
N ALA A 553 21.40 33.54 13.90
CA ALA A 553 21.74 34.79 14.55
C ALA A 553 20.84 35.93 14.08
N SER A 554 20.54 36.00 12.78
CA SER A 554 19.72 37.09 12.21
C SER A 554 18.22 36.88 12.41
N ARG A 555 17.75 35.64 12.45
CA ARG A 555 16.34 35.25 12.43
C ARG A 555 15.56 35.96 11.32
N ASN A 556 16.24 36.20 10.20
CA ASN A 556 15.71 36.91 9.05
C ASN A 556 15.96 36.09 7.77
N LEU A 557 14.89 35.56 7.22
CA LEU A 557 14.92 34.86 5.95
C LEU A 557 14.91 35.89 4.81
N VAL A 558 15.72 35.66 3.78
CA VAL A 558 15.75 36.49 2.58
C VAL A 558 15.54 35.58 1.37
N ALA A 559 14.47 35.79 0.63
CA ALA A 559 14.24 35.13 -0.63
C ALA A 559 14.70 36.03 -1.77
N GLU A 560 15.37 35.46 -2.77
CA GLU A 560 15.90 36.16 -3.92
C GLU A 560 15.58 35.42 -5.21
N VAL A 561 15.17 36.16 -6.24
CA VAL A 561 15.17 35.66 -7.61
C VAL A 561 16.49 36.03 -8.24
N LEU A 562 17.23 35.05 -8.68
CA LEU A 562 18.51 35.23 -9.38
C LEU A 562 18.34 35.02 -10.88
N GLU A 563 18.89 35.93 -11.68
CA GLU A 563 19.06 35.78 -13.13
C GLU A 563 20.53 35.96 -13.47
N HIS A 564 21.16 34.95 -14.05
CA HIS A 564 22.61 34.93 -14.30
C HIS A 564 23.44 35.32 -13.06
N ASN A 565 23.04 34.86 -11.88
CA ASN A 565 23.60 35.18 -10.57
C ASN A 565 23.43 36.65 -10.10
N GLN A 566 22.63 37.45 -10.78
CA GLN A 566 22.25 38.79 -10.33
C GLN A 566 20.88 38.77 -9.68
N VAL A 567 20.72 39.45 -8.55
CA VAL A 567 19.45 39.55 -7.85
C VAL A 567 18.53 40.52 -8.60
N ILE A 568 17.37 39.97 -9.06
CA ILE A 568 16.36 40.78 -9.76
C ILE A 568 15.17 41.13 -8.86
N SER A 569 14.94 40.34 -7.81
CA SER A 569 13.90 40.57 -6.82
C SER A 569 14.30 40.00 -5.47
N THR A 570 13.87 40.61 -4.41
CA THR A 570 14.14 40.18 -3.02
C THR A 570 12.95 40.40 -2.10
N SER A 571 12.79 39.52 -1.14
CA SER A 571 11.83 39.67 -0.04
C SER A 571 12.46 39.17 1.25
N SER A 572 12.22 39.84 2.36
CA SER A 572 12.71 39.40 3.67
C SER A 572 11.57 39.18 4.64
N HIS A 573 11.73 38.24 5.53
CA HIS A 573 10.75 37.93 6.57
C HIS A 573 11.45 37.54 7.88
N ARG A 574 11.09 38.22 8.95
CA ARG A 574 11.58 37.91 10.31
C ARG A 574 10.64 36.97 11.03
N TYR A 575 11.22 36.01 11.73
CA TYR A 575 10.50 35.07 12.60
C TYR A 575 11.05 35.11 14.02
N THR A 576 10.32 34.54 14.94
CA THR A 576 10.71 34.43 16.35
C THR A 576 11.08 33.00 16.71
N VAL A 577 11.90 32.83 17.75
CA VAL A 577 12.24 31.50 18.29
C VAL A 577 11.80 31.47 19.73
N SER A 578 11.02 30.44 20.09
CA SER A 578 10.50 30.24 21.45
C SER A 578 11.16 29.07 22.14
N ASN A 579 11.56 29.30 23.38
CA ASN A 579 12.03 28.26 24.31
C ASN A 579 10.87 27.57 25.04
N GLN A 580 9.68 28.13 24.93
CA GLN A 580 8.51 27.58 25.65
C GLN A 580 7.90 26.43 24.83
N VAL A 581 7.48 25.38 25.54
CA VAL A 581 6.55 24.38 25.04
C VAL A 581 5.32 25.12 24.52
N ALA A 582 4.95 24.92 23.26
CA ALA A 582 3.74 25.48 22.68
C ALA A 582 2.59 25.35 23.67
N SER A 583 1.84 26.44 23.88
CA SER A 583 0.81 26.49 24.92
C SER A 583 -0.12 25.28 24.79
N THR A 584 -0.53 24.77 25.94
CA THR A 584 -1.27 23.50 26.15
C THR A 584 -2.59 23.36 25.40
N LYS A 585 -3.00 24.31 24.59
CA LYS A 585 -4.27 24.23 23.84
C LYS A 585 -4.18 23.74 22.40
N ASN A 586 -3.00 23.43 21.93
CA ASN A 586 -2.74 22.68 20.69
C ASN A 586 -3.69 22.98 19.48
N LEU A 587 -4.24 24.19 19.42
CA LEU A 587 -5.06 24.63 18.31
C LEU A 587 -4.20 25.51 17.39
N ASP A 588 -4.18 25.20 16.11
CA ASP A 588 -3.42 25.92 15.11
C ASP A 588 -4.20 26.01 13.80
N ILE A 589 -3.84 26.91 12.91
CA ILE A 589 -4.52 27.11 11.63
C ILE A 589 -3.46 27.12 10.52
N ASP A 590 -3.59 26.22 9.55
CA ASP A 590 -2.82 26.24 8.31
C ASP A 590 -3.74 26.73 7.18
N ILE A 591 -3.36 27.83 6.53
CA ILE A 591 -4.07 28.37 5.37
C ILE A 591 -3.24 28.08 4.14
N GLN A 592 -3.86 27.50 3.10
CA GLN A 592 -3.14 27.25 1.86
C GLN A 592 -2.76 28.58 1.21
N PRO A 593 -1.51 28.72 0.72
CA PRO A 593 -1.06 29.93 0.04
C PRO A 593 -1.96 30.27 -1.15
N LEU A 594 -2.27 31.56 -1.32
CA LEU A 594 -3.07 32.01 -2.44
C LEU A 594 -2.18 32.33 -3.64
N PRO A 595 -2.62 32.03 -4.87
CA PRO A 595 -1.95 32.51 -6.07
C PRO A 595 -2.05 34.05 -6.13
N ALA A 596 -1.24 34.68 -6.98
CA ALA A 596 -1.33 36.13 -7.20
C ALA A 596 -2.74 36.51 -7.69
N ILE A 597 -3.39 37.43 -6.99
CA ILE A 597 -4.81 37.76 -7.24
C ILE A 597 -4.92 38.90 -8.26
N SER A 598 -5.67 38.67 -9.33
CA SER A 598 -6.00 39.67 -10.34
C SER A 598 -7.41 40.18 -10.19
N ALA A 599 -7.62 41.48 -10.05
CA ALA A 599 -8.92 42.11 -10.01
C ALA A 599 -9.73 41.96 -11.31
N GLN A 600 -9.05 41.64 -12.41
CA GLN A 600 -9.64 41.55 -13.76
C GLN A 600 -10.23 40.14 -14.05
N SER A 601 -9.94 39.13 -13.24
CA SER A 601 -10.37 37.75 -13.52
C SER A 601 -11.87 37.55 -13.38
N GLY A 602 -12.57 38.37 -12.59
CA GLY A 602 -14.03 38.27 -12.41
C GLY A 602 -14.53 37.00 -11.71
N ASP A 603 -13.64 36.04 -11.47
CA ASP A 603 -13.94 34.74 -10.87
C ASP A 603 -13.77 34.77 -9.34
N ASP A 604 -14.53 33.91 -8.68
CA ASP A 604 -14.35 33.66 -7.25
C ASP A 604 -13.08 32.86 -7.00
N VAL A 605 -12.29 33.27 -6.00
CA VAL A 605 -11.10 32.55 -5.53
C VAL A 605 -11.49 31.69 -4.35
N GLU A 606 -11.15 30.39 -4.42
CA GLU A 606 -11.36 29.46 -3.31
C GLU A 606 -10.20 29.58 -2.33
N ILE A 607 -10.52 29.94 -1.09
CA ILE A 607 -9.58 29.94 0.04
C ILE A 607 -9.83 28.67 0.83
N THR A 608 -8.77 27.90 1.03
CA THR A 608 -8.82 26.64 1.77
C THR A 608 -7.84 26.65 2.93
N GLY A 609 -8.21 25.97 4.00
CA GLY A 609 -7.33 25.83 5.15
C GLY A 609 -7.72 24.67 6.03
N LYS A 610 -6.90 24.43 7.03
CA LYS A 610 -7.11 23.39 8.03
C LYS A 610 -6.89 23.94 9.42
N VAL A 611 -7.83 23.70 10.30
CA VAL A 611 -7.64 23.91 11.75
C VAL A 611 -7.01 22.64 12.30
N ILE A 612 -5.81 22.77 12.84
CA ILE A 612 -5.04 21.69 13.43
C ILE A 612 -5.42 21.59 14.91
N LYS A 613 -6.02 20.47 15.29
CA LYS A 613 -6.44 20.18 16.66
C LYS A 613 -5.97 18.79 17.08
N PRO A 614 -5.75 18.54 18.39
CA PRO A 614 -5.35 17.23 18.86
C PRO A 614 -6.52 16.25 18.90
N TYR A 615 -6.22 14.99 18.67
CA TYR A 615 -7.10 13.85 18.86
C TYR A 615 -6.49 12.92 19.91
N SER A 616 -7.31 12.05 20.52
CA SER A 616 -6.86 11.16 21.56
C SER A 616 -5.89 10.09 21.03
N SER A 617 -4.66 10.09 21.51
CA SER A 617 -3.69 9.04 21.20
C SER A 617 -4.10 7.69 21.79
N LEU A 618 -4.78 7.66 22.94
CA LEU A 618 -5.32 6.42 23.50
C LEU A 618 -6.36 5.78 22.59
N TRP A 619 -7.24 6.57 21.98
CA TRP A 619 -8.18 6.08 20.98
C TRP A 619 -7.46 5.57 19.73
N LEU A 620 -6.37 6.21 19.30
CA LEU A 620 -5.56 5.74 18.16
C LEU A 620 -5.00 4.34 18.43
N TYR A 621 -4.32 4.16 19.55
CA TYR A 621 -3.75 2.85 19.92
C TYR A 621 -4.83 1.81 20.11
N PHE A 622 -5.92 2.15 20.78
CA PHE A 622 -7.05 1.25 20.99
C PHE A 622 -7.68 0.79 19.65
N ALA A 623 -7.95 1.74 18.77
CA ALA A 623 -8.53 1.45 17.45
C ALA A 623 -7.61 0.53 16.62
N ILE A 624 -6.32 0.83 16.57
CA ILE A 624 -5.34 0.03 15.81
C ILE A 624 -5.17 -1.35 16.42
N ILE A 625 -5.10 -1.48 17.74
CA ILE A 625 -4.95 -2.76 18.45
C ILE A 625 -6.16 -3.66 18.16
N VAL A 626 -7.38 -3.17 18.38
CA VAL A 626 -8.60 -3.97 18.22
C VAL A 626 -8.83 -4.32 16.75
N ASP A 627 -8.61 -3.38 15.84
CA ASP A 627 -8.74 -3.62 14.40
C ASP A 627 -7.76 -4.70 13.90
N ASN A 628 -6.51 -4.64 14.34
CA ASN A 628 -5.51 -5.63 13.96
C ASN A 628 -5.74 -6.99 14.60
N LEU A 629 -6.25 -7.06 15.83
CA LEU A 629 -6.70 -8.33 16.44
C LEU A 629 -7.80 -8.98 15.60
N ALA A 630 -8.81 -8.22 15.22
CA ALA A 630 -9.92 -8.70 14.40
C ALA A 630 -9.46 -9.11 13.00
N SER A 631 -8.64 -8.31 12.37
CA SER A 631 -8.08 -8.58 11.04
C SER A 631 -7.19 -9.83 11.03
N GLY A 632 -6.35 -10.00 12.04
CA GLY A 632 -5.50 -11.18 12.19
C GLY A 632 -6.30 -12.47 12.37
N LEU A 633 -7.33 -12.45 13.19
CA LEU A 633 -8.23 -13.58 13.40
C LEU A 633 -9.01 -13.91 12.12
N ALA A 634 -9.65 -12.92 11.51
CA ALA A 634 -10.41 -13.08 10.27
C ALA A 634 -9.52 -13.59 9.12
N GLY A 635 -8.31 -13.04 8.99
CA GLY A 635 -7.35 -13.45 7.98
C GLY A 635 -6.90 -14.90 8.12
N ALA A 636 -6.56 -15.33 9.33
CA ALA A 636 -6.17 -16.72 9.59
C ALA A 636 -7.32 -17.71 9.31
N ALA A 637 -8.53 -17.40 9.75
CA ALA A 637 -9.73 -18.19 9.46
C ALA A 637 -9.99 -18.28 7.96
N PHE A 638 -9.86 -17.18 7.24
CA PHE A 638 -10.11 -17.12 5.81
C PHE A 638 -9.08 -17.92 5.00
N ILE A 639 -7.81 -17.83 5.35
CA ILE A 639 -6.75 -18.66 4.72
C ILE A 639 -7.04 -20.15 4.90
N ALA A 640 -7.46 -20.56 6.08
CA ALA A 640 -7.85 -21.95 6.34
C ALA A 640 -9.06 -22.38 5.50
N PHE A 641 -10.05 -21.50 5.36
CA PHE A 641 -11.22 -21.74 4.52
C PHE A 641 -10.84 -21.90 3.04
N LEU A 642 -10.04 -20.99 2.51
CA LEU A 642 -9.55 -21.10 1.13
C LEU A 642 -8.78 -22.39 0.89
N SER A 643 -7.97 -22.80 1.85
CA SER A 643 -7.19 -24.04 1.78
C SER A 643 -8.09 -25.26 1.71
N SER A 644 -9.22 -25.25 2.42
CA SER A 644 -10.18 -26.36 2.43
C SER A 644 -10.92 -26.53 1.10
N LEU A 645 -10.96 -25.51 0.26
CA LEU A 645 -11.64 -25.55 -1.04
C LEU A 645 -10.76 -26.11 -2.17
N THR A 646 -9.45 -26.25 -1.94
CA THR A 646 -8.52 -26.71 -2.98
C THR A 646 -8.58 -28.24 -3.14
N SER A 647 -8.32 -28.69 -4.36
CA SER A 647 -8.09 -30.11 -4.67
C SER A 647 -6.61 -30.45 -4.57
N VAL A 648 -6.29 -31.62 -4.04
CA VAL A 648 -4.91 -32.15 -3.95
C VAL A 648 -4.22 -32.20 -5.32
N SER A 649 -4.98 -32.44 -6.38
CA SER A 649 -4.45 -32.48 -7.76
C SER A 649 -4.06 -31.12 -8.31
N PHE A 650 -4.62 -30.02 -7.80
CA PHE A 650 -4.46 -28.66 -8.32
C PHE A 650 -4.24 -27.63 -7.22
N THR A 651 -3.54 -28.00 -6.16
CA THR A 651 -3.40 -27.19 -4.94
C THR A 651 -2.84 -25.81 -5.24
N ALA A 652 -1.72 -25.71 -5.97
CA ALA A 652 -1.08 -24.43 -6.25
C ALA A 652 -1.96 -23.54 -7.13
N VAL A 653 -2.58 -24.10 -8.18
CA VAL A 653 -3.40 -23.34 -9.12
C VAL A 653 -4.64 -22.77 -8.44
N GLN A 654 -5.41 -23.65 -7.80
CA GLN A 654 -6.69 -23.25 -7.20
C GLN A 654 -6.47 -22.26 -6.06
N TYR A 655 -5.50 -22.50 -5.19
CA TYR A 655 -5.19 -21.56 -4.12
C TYR A 655 -4.67 -20.22 -4.64
N ALA A 656 -3.85 -20.22 -5.67
CA ALA A 656 -3.36 -18.99 -6.32
C ALA A 656 -4.52 -18.16 -6.91
N ILE A 657 -5.51 -18.80 -7.54
CA ILE A 657 -6.72 -18.14 -8.04
C ILE A 657 -7.50 -17.53 -6.87
N PHE A 658 -7.75 -18.30 -5.82
CA PHE A 658 -8.50 -17.83 -4.65
C PHE A 658 -7.81 -16.67 -3.95
N SER A 659 -6.50 -16.78 -3.69
CA SER A 659 -5.74 -15.72 -3.01
C SER A 659 -5.62 -14.46 -3.87
N SER A 660 -5.53 -14.57 -5.18
CA SER A 660 -5.56 -13.41 -6.09
C SER A 660 -6.93 -12.74 -6.09
N LEU A 661 -8.01 -13.49 -6.14
CA LEU A 661 -9.38 -12.97 -6.08
C LEU A 661 -9.65 -12.27 -4.74
N MET A 662 -9.19 -12.87 -3.63
CA MET A 662 -9.28 -12.30 -2.29
C MET A 662 -8.67 -10.91 -2.18
N THR A 663 -7.56 -10.66 -2.87
CA THR A 663 -6.80 -9.40 -2.77
C THR A 663 -7.15 -8.39 -3.84
N LEU A 664 -7.44 -8.82 -5.06
CA LEU A 664 -7.71 -7.93 -6.19
C LEU A 664 -9.04 -7.18 -6.04
N THR A 665 -10.11 -7.87 -5.71
CA THR A 665 -11.45 -7.26 -5.62
C THR A 665 -11.51 -6.13 -4.60
N PRO A 666 -11.05 -6.30 -3.33
CA PRO A 666 -11.04 -5.21 -2.38
C PRO A 666 -10.09 -4.07 -2.74
N LYS A 667 -8.94 -4.36 -3.37
CA LYS A 667 -7.98 -3.32 -3.79
C LYS A 667 -8.55 -2.43 -4.90
N ILE A 668 -9.25 -3.03 -5.87
CA ILE A 668 -9.90 -2.28 -6.94
C ILE A 668 -10.94 -1.32 -6.37
N LEU A 669 -11.81 -1.82 -5.50
CA LEU A 669 -12.84 -1.03 -4.86
C LEU A 669 -12.27 -0.01 -3.87
N GLY A 670 -11.22 -0.40 -3.15
CA GLY A 670 -10.51 0.47 -2.20
C GLY A 670 -9.83 1.67 -2.84
N GLY A 671 -9.50 1.61 -4.13
CA GLY A 671 -8.93 2.73 -4.87
C GLY A 671 -9.82 3.98 -4.88
N TYR A 672 -11.13 3.83 -4.67
CA TYR A 672 -12.07 4.94 -4.58
C TYR A 672 -12.27 5.49 -3.15
N SER A 673 -11.63 4.92 -2.15
CA SER A 673 -11.82 5.32 -0.74
C SER A 673 -11.58 6.81 -0.50
N GLY A 674 -10.55 7.40 -1.11
CA GLY A 674 -10.27 8.82 -0.99
C GLY A 674 -11.38 9.70 -1.56
N THR A 675 -11.92 9.37 -2.72
CA THR A 675 -13.04 10.10 -3.34
C THR A 675 -14.31 9.98 -2.50
N ILE A 676 -14.58 8.81 -1.94
CA ILE A 676 -15.74 8.61 -1.06
C ILE A 676 -15.58 9.47 0.20
N VAL A 677 -14.42 9.43 0.86
CA VAL A 677 -14.15 10.25 2.06
C VAL A 677 -14.31 11.74 1.79
N SER A 678 -13.81 12.23 0.65
CA SER A 678 -13.94 13.66 0.30
C SER A 678 -15.40 14.10 0.08
N ASN A 679 -16.28 13.17 -0.28
CA ASN A 679 -17.70 13.46 -0.50
C ASN A 679 -18.58 13.31 0.75
N ILE A 680 -18.31 12.32 1.60
CA ILE A 680 -19.17 11.99 2.76
C ILE A 680 -18.50 12.16 4.12
N GLY A 681 -17.20 12.40 4.18
CA GLY A 681 -16.43 12.50 5.42
C GLY A 681 -16.06 11.15 6.04
N TYR A 682 -15.12 11.18 6.99
CA TYR A 682 -14.59 9.97 7.64
C TYR A 682 -15.62 9.19 8.46
N PRO A 683 -16.46 9.79 9.33
CA PRO A 683 -17.42 9.03 10.12
C PRO A 683 -18.41 8.24 9.26
N GLN A 684 -18.98 8.87 8.22
CA GLN A 684 -19.89 8.24 7.30
C GLN A 684 -19.19 7.16 6.46
N PHE A 685 -17.91 7.37 6.10
CA PHE A 685 -17.12 6.38 5.41
C PHE A 685 -16.90 5.12 6.26
N PHE A 686 -16.49 5.25 7.52
CA PHE A 686 -16.32 4.11 8.42
C PHE A 686 -17.63 3.42 8.75
N LEU A 687 -18.72 4.16 8.86
CA LEU A 687 -20.07 3.58 9.00
C LEU A 687 -20.44 2.77 7.75
N MET A 688 -20.19 3.30 6.57
CA MET A 688 -20.42 2.62 5.30
C MET A 688 -19.61 1.32 5.21
N THR A 689 -18.33 1.34 5.56
CA THR A 689 -17.48 0.13 5.54
C THR A 689 -17.98 -0.92 6.54
N THR A 690 -18.51 -0.51 7.68
CA THR A 690 -19.15 -1.43 8.64
C THR A 690 -20.43 -2.03 8.06
N LEU A 691 -21.27 -1.22 7.44
CA LEU A 691 -22.55 -1.68 6.83
C LEU A 691 -22.31 -2.62 5.65
N ILE A 692 -21.25 -2.44 4.89
CA ILE A 692 -20.84 -3.38 3.82
C ILE A 692 -20.58 -4.79 4.39
N GLY A 693 -20.19 -4.90 5.65
CA GLY A 693 -20.03 -6.17 6.32
C GLY A 693 -21.33 -6.98 6.51
N LEU A 694 -22.50 -6.35 6.55
CA LEU A 694 -23.78 -7.03 6.73
C LEU A 694 -24.12 -8.01 5.60
N PRO A 695 -24.03 -7.62 4.31
CA PRO A 695 -24.20 -8.57 3.20
C PRO A 695 -23.20 -9.73 3.27
N ILE A 696 -21.99 -9.49 3.74
CA ILE A 696 -20.96 -10.53 3.88
C ILE A 696 -21.36 -11.54 4.95
N LEU A 697 -21.93 -11.11 6.07
CA LEU A 697 -22.45 -12.02 7.11
C LEU A 697 -23.55 -12.93 6.56
N ILE A 698 -24.49 -12.36 5.79
CA ILE A 698 -25.52 -13.11 5.11
C ILE A 698 -24.91 -14.12 4.14
N LEU A 699 -23.91 -13.71 3.38
CA LEU A 699 -23.21 -14.56 2.44
C LEU A 699 -22.48 -15.72 3.12
N VAL A 700 -21.83 -15.49 4.26
CA VAL A 700 -21.16 -16.52 5.06
C VAL A 700 -22.18 -17.57 5.55
N VAL A 701 -23.32 -17.15 6.08
CA VAL A 701 -24.39 -18.04 6.52
C VAL A 701 -24.94 -18.85 5.35
N TRP A 702 -25.18 -18.22 4.21
CA TRP A 702 -25.66 -18.90 3.02
C TRP A 702 -24.67 -19.93 2.49
N VAL A 703 -23.40 -19.59 2.41
CA VAL A 703 -22.34 -20.53 2.02
C VAL A 703 -22.26 -21.69 2.99
N ALA A 704 -22.34 -21.44 4.31
CA ALA A 704 -22.34 -22.51 5.31
C ALA A 704 -23.49 -23.49 5.11
N LYS A 705 -24.69 -22.98 4.82
CA LYS A 705 -25.86 -23.80 4.53
C LYS A 705 -25.68 -24.61 3.24
N LEU A 706 -25.25 -23.96 2.17
CA LEU A 706 -25.04 -24.64 0.86
C LEU A 706 -23.96 -25.73 0.94
N LEU A 707 -22.86 -25.48 1.66
CA LEU A 707 -21.81 -26.47 1.88
C LEU A 707 -22.33 -27.68 2.68
N LYS A 708 -23.12 -27.42 3.71
CA LYS A 708 -23.75 -28.53 4.52
C LYS A 708 -24.69 -29.37 3.67
N ASP A 709 -25.55 -28.74 2.87
CA ASP A 709 -26.49 -29.43 1.97
C ASP A 709 -25.72 -30.22 0.90
N HIS A 710 -24.66 -29.70 0.36
CA HIS A 710 -23.81 -30.39 -0.60
C HIS A 710 -23.12 -31.62 0.00
N GLN A 711 -22.59 -31.52 1.22
CA GLN A 711 -21.99 -32.64 1.93
C GLN A 711 -23.01 -33.73 2.24
N ASN A 712 -24.23 -33.36 2.66
CA ASN A 712 -25.31 -34.32 2.92
C ASN A 712 -25.75 -35.06 1.65
N ALA A 713 -25.84 -34.36 0.52
CA ALA A 713 -26.16 -34.97 -0.77
C ALA A 713 -25.09 -35.97 -1.24
N LEU A 714 -23.79 -35.71 -0.96
CA LEU A 714 -22.70 -36.63 -1.27
C LEU A 714 -22.74 -37.90 -0.39
N ILE A 715 -23.19 -37.81 0.86
CA ILE A 715 -23.32 -38.94 1.78
C ILE A 715 -24.48 -39.85 1.30
N VAL A 716 -25.62 -39.25 0.98
CA VAL A 716 -26.82 -40.03 0.51
C VAL A 716 -26.52 -40.76 -0.81
N ASN A 717 -25.68 -40.19 -1.70
CA ASN A 717 -25.30 -40.85 -2.96
C ASN A 717 -24.23 -41.94 -2.79
N LYS A 718 -23.64 -42.12 -1.61
CA LYS A 718 -22.63 -43.13 -1.30
C LYS A 718 -23.19 -44.36 -0.58
N ASP A 719 -24.40 -44.29 -0.05
CA ASP A 719 -25.13 -45.45 0.46
C ASP A 719 -25.96 -46.05 -0.66
N PRO A 720 -25.65 -47.30 -1.13
CA PRO A 720 -26.35 -47.96 -2.23
C PRO A 720 -27.77 -48.41 -1.81
#